data_a74c0fa2c9a7b4f7c8f94653c75cd683
#
_entry.id   a74c0fa2c9a7b4f7c8f94653c75cd683
#
_cell.length_a   1.000
_cell.length_b   1.000
_cell.length_c   1.000
_cell.angle_alpha   90.00
_cell.angle_beta   90.00
_cell.angle_gamma   90.00
#
_symmetry.space_group_name_H-M   'P 1'
#
loop_
_entity.id
_entity.type
_entity.pdbx_description
1 polymer ?
#
loop_
_entity_poly.entity_id
_entity_poly.type
_entity_poly.pdbx_seq_one_letter_code
_entity_poly.pdbx_strand_id
1 'polypeptide(L)'
;MRTLFLLFLVSAIGAIGFSDTRPNVVFIIVDDLNDMPLQPSGKPLVPTPNIDRLKAQGVTFTNAHTNDPLCAPSRASMIFGLYPQTTSLYWFENWQDNGIYRESVSLHDNLREGGYGVYGTGKIYHGNQNGLFDEFGHYGDVGPWPWDGQSENFRLPHPQQLYLYEGEDADIDYKWEHVFGPLSDVPVWPADPANGIPGYTGWRLFGKPWRYVSDDDRDPLADELGAEWSADVIQRQHDKPFALFTGLIRTHTPLYAPKNYFDRFPLDSIELPAVDPNDLDDVSSALGNEELYGFRRYKMLVKHEGKDLFRRWLQAYMACVSFVDDQVGTILDAVESSPARDNTIVFFTSDHGFHVGEKNFLYKGSLWEPSTRVPLIIAGAPGGAEGAICDQPVSLIDIYPTFNDLLGLNQNPNAEANGYELEGHSLVPLIKDPAAGEWTGPEVAITTIPGKNHMQHRIYEGTLYPHFSVRGKRWRYSLASDGGEELYDHKNDPFEWRNLADNPEYAVVKANLQSQLVELRDGNRWQSLESLSSWKRSSSGIQERHGEIRLTNGSRTVLSTAGEFDHFEFEIDMKMETATELGIGYRAGSAAKINSPRPGSNAAEHAAFHFGDWNRYRFRVHNGRHQLWINNRYVSDDVRESVEAPGPITIQRVRGEGDIRIRNARVREL
;
A
#
# COMPACT_ATOMS: atom_id res chain seq x y z
N MET A 1 22.36 45.75 73.56
CA MET A 1 21.31 45.20 72.68
C MET A 1 21.81 45.30 71.22
N ARG A 2 22.33 44.22 70.70
CA ARG A 2 22.79 44.15 69.30
C ARG A 2 21.75 43.26 68.52
N THR A 3 21.01 43.87 67.60
CA THR A 3 20.02 43.20 66.74
C THR A 3 20.74 42.62 65.53
N LEU A 4 20.70 41.28 65.38
CA LEU A 4 21.23 40.55 64.23
C LEU A 4 20.15 40.57 63.12
N PHE A 5 20.50 41.13 61.95
CA PHE A 5 19.69 40.99 60.74
C PHE A 5 20.18 39.74 60.00
N LEU A 6 19.30 38.72 59.86
CA LEU A 6 19.51 37.56 59.01
C LEU A 6 19.01 37.91 57.63
N LEU A 7 19.93 38.01 56.66
CA LEU A 7 19.54 38.04 55.20
C LEU A 7 19.27 36.64 54.76
N PHE A 8 17.99 36.35 54.33
CA PHE A 8 17.64 35.17 53.56
C PHE A 8 17.99 35.42 52.10
N LEU A 9 19.06 34.74 51.61
CA LEU A 9 19.34 34.62 50.19
C LEU A 9 18.43 33.50 49.62
N VAL A 10 17.36 33.87 48.91
CA VAL A 10 16.57 32.92 48.12
C VAL A 10 17.33 32.67 46.81
N SER A 11 18.05 31.55 46.76
CA SER A 11 18.63 31.05 45.50
C SER A 11 17.47 30.57 44.58
N ALA A 12 17.13 31.37 43.60
CA ALA A 12 16.31 30.91 42.46
C ALA A 12 17.17 29.92 41.63
N ILE A 13 17.05 28.65 41.93
CA ILE A 13 17.50 27.61 41.02
C ILE A 13 16.50 27.64 39.86
N GLY A 14 16.84 28.36 38.79
CA GLY A 14 16.19 28.22 37.52
C GLY A 14 16.29 26.75 37.11
N ALA A 15 15.17 26.09 36.94
CA ALA A 15 15.12 24.80 36.29
C ALA A 15 15.72 25.01 34.89
N ILE A 16 16.94 24.56 34.68
CA ILE A 16 17.50 24.38 33.35
C ILE A 16 16.67 23.26 32.77
N GLY A 17 15.62 23.61 32.01
CA GLY A 17 14.91 22.66 31.19
C GLY A 17 15.95 22.08 30.22
N PHE A 18 16.26 20.81 30.38
CA PHE A 18 16.96 20.09 29.33
C PHE A 18 16.04 20.12 28.12
N SER A 19 16.42 20.92 27.12
CA SER A 19 15.80 20.82 25.79
C SER A 19 15.97 19.36 25.32
N ASP A 20 14.88 18.68 24.96
CA ASP A 20 14.96 17.36 24.35
C ASP A 20 15.75 17.52 23.04
N THR A 21 16.88 16.83 22.95
CA THR A 21 17.79 16.94 21.78
C THR A 21 17.46 15.97 20.66
N ARG A 22 16.42 15.15 20.85
CA ARG A 22 15.98 14.24 19.79
C ARG A 22 15.44 15.04 18.60
N PRO A 23 15.70 14.59 17.37
CA PRO A 23 15.27 15.32 16.17
C PRO A 23 13.76 15.33 16.02
N ASN A 24 13.23 16.40 15.43
CA ASN A 24 11.88 16.40 14.88
C ASN A 24 11.85 15.63 13.56
N VAL A 25 10.66 15.23 13.15
CA VAL A 25 10.47 14.55 11.87
C VAL A 25 9.33 15.20 11.09
N VAL A 26 9.56 15.42 9.80
CA VAL A 26 8.55 15.76 8.81
C VAL A 26 8.50 14.62 7.78
N PHE A 27 7.37 13.93 7.69
CA PHE A 27 7.18 12.83 6.77
C PHE A 27 6.14 13.21 5.72
N ILE A 28 6.59 13.40 4.48
CA ILE A 28 5.77 13.78 3.32
C ILE A 28 5.49 12.51 2.50
N ILE A 29 4.22 12.19 2.33
CA ILE A 29 3.74 11.03 1.56
C ILE A 29 2.86 11.55 0.42
N VAL A 30 3.27 11.34 -0.82
CA VAL A 30 2.51 11.74 -2.01
C VAL A 30 1.70 10.55 -2.53
N ASP A 31 0.48 10.80 -3.00
CA ASP A 31 -0.42 9.75 -3.52
C ASP A 31 -0.23 9.62 -5.04
N ASP A 32 0.00 8.41 -5.54
CA ASP A 32 0.14 8.13 -6.99
C ASP A 32 1.34 8.84 -7.68
N LEU A 33 2.38 9.20 -6.96
CA LEU A 33 3.57 9.80 -7.55
C LEU A 33 4.55 8.72 -8.01
N ASN A 34 4.78 8.63 -9.33
CA ASN A 34 5.83 7.74 -9.84
C ASN A 34 7.25 8.26 -9.54
N ASP A 35 8.24 7.41 -9.72
CA ASP A 35 9.66 7.77 -9.52
C ASP A 35 10.23 8.59 -10.69
N MET A 36 9.49 9.61 -11.13
CA MET A 36 9.91 10.59 -12.13
C MET A 36 10.60 9.98 -13.35
N PRO A 37 9.88 9.24 -14.21
CA PRO A 37 10.46 8.58 -15.37
C PRO A 37 11.09 9.61 -16.31
N LEU A 38 12.10 9.17 -17.05
CA LEU A 38 12.69 9.98 -18.10
C LEU A 38 11.83 9.92 -19.37
N GLN A 39 11.72 11.05 -20.06
CA GLN A 39 11.21 11.09 -21.43
C GLN A 39 12.13 10.33 -22.37
N PRO A 40 11.67 9.90 -23.56
CA PRO A 40 12.52 9.26 -24.57
C PRO A 40 13.79 10.06 -24.91
N SER A 41 13.76 11.38 -24.79
CA SER A 41 14.91 12.27 -24.95
C SER A 41 15.93 12.20 -23.80
N GLY A 42 15.64 11.46 -22.72
CA GLY A 42 16.46 11.36 -21.51
C GLY A 42 16.29 12.53 -20.53
N LYS A 43 15.34 13.42 -20.78
CA LYS A 43 15.00 14.49 -19.83
C LYS A 43 14.02 13.97 -18.77
N PRO A 44 14.02 14.53 -17.55
CA PRO A 44 12.96 14.24 -16.58
C PRO A 44 11.58 14.51 -17.19
N LEU A 45 10.59 13.68 -16.86
CA LEU A 45 9.21 13.90 -17.30
C LEU A 45 8.70 15.25 -16.80
N VAL A 46 8.96 15.57 -15.54
CA VAL A 46 8.61 16.84 -14.90
C VAL A 46 9.82 17.39 -14.15
N PRO A 47 10.19 18.67 -14.35
CA PRO A 47 11.12 19.34 -13.46
C PRO A 47 10.51 19.50 -12.06
N THR A 48 11.24 19.10 -11.03
CA THR A 48 10.81 19.14 -9.63
C THR A 48 11.85 19.83 -8.74
N PRO A 49 12.01 21.18 -8.87
CA PRO A 49 13.10 21.90 -8.22
C PRO A 49 13.10 21.79 -6.70
N ASN A 50 11.93 21.65 -6.06
CA ASN A 50 11.85 21.52 -4.60
C ASN A 50 12.22 20.10 -4.12
N ILE A 51 11.75 19.07 -4.83
CA ILE A 51 12.17 17.68 -4.55
C ILE A 51 13.67 17.53 -4.84
N ASP A 52 14.20 18.17 -5.91
CA ASP A 52 15.63 18.15 -6.21
C ASP A 52 16.47 18.90 -5.16
N ARG A 53 15.93 19.97 -4.56
CA ARG A 53 16.52 20.63 -3.39
C ARG A 53 16.62 19.67 -2.20
N LEU A 54 15.57 18.87 -1.94
CA LEU A 54 15.60 17.87 -0.87
C LEU A 54 16.61 16.75 -1.16
N LYS A 55 16.69 16.27 -2.42
CA LYS A 55 17.72 15.28 -2.84
C LYS A 55 19.14 15.80 -2.57
N ALA A 56 19.38 17.07 -2.77
CA ALA A 56 20.68 17.67 -2.52
C ALA A 56 21.06 17.73 -1.02
N GLN A 57 20.09 17.64 -0.12
CA GLN A 57 20.27 17.71 1.33
C GLN A 57 20.32 16.35 2.01
N GLY A 58 20.12 15.26 1.29
CA GLY A 58 20.03 13.93 1.90
C GLY A 58 20.46 12.78 0.99
N VAL A 59 19.98 11.60 1.32
CA VAL A 59 20.19 10.37 0.54
C VAL A 59 18.94 10.07 -0.28
N THR A 60 19.14 9.86 -1.58
CA THR A 60 18.11 9.40 -2.52
C THR A 60 18.26 7.90 -2.75
N PHE A 61 17.24 7.12 -2.40
CA PHE A 61 17.17 5.69 -2.67
C PHE A 61 16.52 5.50 -4.04
N THR A 62 17.32 5.12 -5.04
CA THR A 62 16.87 4.98 -6.45
C THR A 62 16.23 3.63 -6.75
N ASN A 63 16.20 2.73 -5.77
CA ASN A 63 15.66 1.38 -5.89
C ASN A 63 14.75 1.07 -4.68
N ALA A 64 13.89 2.02 -4.34
CA ALA A 64 12.89 1.86 -3.29
C ALA A 64 11.57 1.38 -3.87
N HIS A 65 10.93 0.41 -3.22
CA HIS A 65 9.72 -0.23 -3.71
C HIS A 65 8.61 -0.28 -2.66
N THR A 66 7.37 -0.11 -3.14
CA THR A 66 6.19 -0.39 -2.34
C THR A 66 5.99 -1.91 -2.19
N ASN A 67 5.42 -2.33 -1.07
CA ASN A 67 5.11 -3.73 -0.82
C ASN A 67 3.77 -4.18 -1.43
N ASP A 68 2.91 -3.21 -1.80
CA ASP A 68 1.70 -3.41 -2.58
C ASP A 68 1.38 -2.11 -3.33
N PRO A 69 1.29 -2.09 -4.67
CA PRO A 69 1.05 -0.86 -5.43
C PRO A 69 -0.42 -0.42 -5.43
N LEU A 70 -1.05 -0.45 -4.25
CA LEU A 70 -2.39 0.08 -3.97
C LEU A 70 -2.37 0.88 -2.67
N CYS A 71 -3.06 2.01 -2.63
CA CYS A 71 -2.95 2.98 -1.53
C CYS A 71 -3.24 2.37 -0.14
N ALA A 72 -4.33 1.57 0.01
CA ALA A 72 -4.71 1.05 1.32
C ALA A 72 -3.69 0.05 1.89
N PRO A 73 -3.30 -1.04 1.18
CA PRO A 73 -2.33 -1.99 1.68
C PRO A 73 -0.92 -1.39 1.79
N SER A 74 -0.48 -0.54 0.85
CA SER A 74 0.82 0.11 0.92
C SER A 74 0.97 0.96 2.19
N ARG A 75 0.02 1.86 2.43
CA ARG A 75 0.06 2.78 3.58
C ARG A 75 -0.04 2.04 4.90
N ALA A 76 -0.91 1.03 4.99
CA ALA A 76 -1.00 0.19 6.17
C ALA A 76 0.31 -0.59 6.41
N SER A 77 0.86 -1.22 5.38
CA SER A 77 2.13 -1.95 5.44
C SER A 77 3.27 -1.05 5.93
N MET A 78 3.44 0.12 5.34
CA MET A 78 4.47 1.11 5.70
C MET A 78 4.36 1.60 7.15
N ILE A 79 3.14 1.91 7.62
CA ILE A 79 2.93 2.49 8.96
C ILE A 79 2.99 1.43 10.06
N PHE A 80 2.71 0.18 9.76
CA PHE A 80 2.79 -0.91 10.73
C PHE A 80 4.08 -1.76 10.61
N GLY A 81 4.88 -1.56 9.55
CA GLY A 81 6.12 -2.29 9.32
C GLY A 81 5.94 -3.78 9.06
N LEU A 82 4.78 -4.17 8.52
CA LEU A 82 4.39 -5.55 8.25
C LEU A 82 4.07 -5.72 6.76
N TYR A 83 4.52 -6.83 6.19
CA TYR A 83 4.21 -7.16 4.79
C TYR A 83 2.71 -7.43 4.56
N PRO A 84 2.16 -7.11 3.37
CA PRO A 84 0.79 -7.47 3.01
C PRO A 84 0.51 -8.97 3.11
N GLN A 85 1.48 -9.84 2.78
CA GLN A 85 1.33 -11.30 2.93
C GLN A 85 1.26 -11.75 4.39
N THR A 86 1.81 -11.00 5.31
CA THR A 86 1.70 -11.26 6.76
C THR A 86 0.32 -10.90 7.27
N THR A 87 -0.20 -9.74 6.87
CA THR A 87 -1.48 -9.23 7.35
C THR A 87 -2.67 -9.71 6.52
N SER A 88 -2.42 -10.22 5.30
CA SER A 88 -3.43 -10.57 4.30
C SER A 88 -4.29 -9.38 3.84
N LEU A 89 -3.79 -8.16 3.95
CA LEU A 89 -4.45 -6.97 3.43
C LEU A 89 -3.85 -6.62 2.08
N TYR A 90 -4.57 -6.95 0.99
CA TYR A 90 -4.10 -6.76 -0.40
C TYR A 90 -4.99 -5.81 -1.21
N TRP A 91 -6.02 -5.21 -0.58
CA TRP A 91 -7.01 -4.41 -1.29
C TRP A 91 -7.48 -3.22 -0.44
N PHE A 92 -8.48 -2.46 -0.93
CA PHE A 92 -9.07 -1.31 -0.26
C PHE A 92 -9.97 -1.67 0.94
N GLU A 93 -9.61 -2.71 1.67
CA GLU A 93 -10.24 -3.04 2.94
C GLU A 93 -9.78 -2.05 4.01
N ASN A 94 -10.65 -1.80 4.97
CA ASN A 94 -10.28 -0.96 6.10
C ASN A 94 -9.29 -1.72 7.00
N TRP A 95 -8.07 -1.21 7.14
CA TRP A 95 -7.05 -1.80 8.00
C TRP A 95 -7.52 -1.97 9.46
N GLN A 96 -8.43 -1.10 9.95
CA GLN A 96 -9.01 -1.17 11.29
C GLN A 96 -9.89 -2.41 11.51
N ASP A 97 -10.37 -3.05 10.44
CA ASP A 97 -11.11 -4.30 10.50
C ASP A 97 -10.18 -5.54 10.45
N ASN A 98 -8.89 -5.34 10.19
CA ASN A 98 -7.90 -6.39 10.17
C ASN A 98 -7.39 -6.68 11.59
N GLY A 99 -7.53 -7.95 12.04
CA GLY A 99 -7.19 -8.34 13.41
C GLY A 99 -5.70 -8.15 13.74
N ILE A 100 -4.80 -8.34 12.78
CA ILE A 100 -3.35 -8.18 12.99
C ILE A 100 -3.02 -6.71 13.20
N TYR A 101 -3.52 -5.82 12.35
CA TYR A 101 -3.25 -4.39 12.49
C TYR A 101 -3.86 -3.79 13.77
N ARG A 102 -5.05 -4.25 14.19
CA ARG A 102 -5.66 -3.78 15.45
C ARG A 102 -4.83 -4.10 16.69
N GLU A 103 -4.06 -5.18 16.63
CA GLU A 103 -3.22 -5.64 17.73
C GLU A 103 -1.77 -5.20 17.59
N SER A 104 -1.41 -4.64 16.43
CA SER A 104 -0.08 -4.11 16.18
C SER A 104 0.06 -2.67 16.65
N VAL A 105 1.24 -2.30 17.10
CA VAL A 105 1.58 -0.93 17.44
C VAL A 105 1.94 -0.21 16.16
N SER A 106 1.20 0.83 15.81
CA SER A 106 1.51 1.67 14.66
C SER A 106 2.75 2.55 14.92
N LEU A 107 3.37 3.04 13.85
CA LEU A 107 4.46 4.03 13.96
C LEU A 107 4.03 5.26 14.77
N HIS A 108 2.78 5.73 14.62
CA HIS A 108 2.22 6.85 15.37
C HIS A 108 2.15 6.55 16.88
N ASP A 109 1.74 5.35 17.26
CA ASP A 109 1.65 4.94 18.66
C ASP A 109 3.03 4.79 19.27
N ASN A 110 3.98 4.18 18.54
CA ASN A 110 5.37 4.06 19.00
C ASN A 110 6.06 5.42 19.18
N LEU A 111 5.79 6.38 18.28
CA LEU A 111 6.24 7.77 18.42
C LEU A 111 5.66 8.45 19.67
N ARG A 112 4.36 8.26 19.91
CA ARG A 112 3.67 8.84 21.06
C ARG A 112 4.19 8.25 22.37
N GLU A 113 4.38 6.93 22.43
CA GLU A 113 5.01 6.23 23.55
C GLU A 113 6.47 6.68 23.76
N GLY A 114 7.18 6.97 22.67
CA GLY A 114 8.50 7.58 22.69
C GLY A 114 8.52 9.05 23.11
N GLY A 115 7.37 9.67 23.41
CA GLY A 115 7.25 11.03 23.93
C GLY A 115 7.22 12.12 22.86
N TYR A 116 6.94 11.78 21.60
CA TYR A 116 6.74 12.75 20.52
C TYR A 116 5.34 13.36 20.53
N GLY A 117 5.19 14.59 20.04
CA GLY A 117 3.93 15.12 19.56
C GLY A 117 3.66 14.60 18.14
N VAL A 118 2.52 13.98 17.91
CA VAL A 118 2.20 13.35 16.62
C VAL A 118 1.12 14.13 15.90
N TYR A 119 1.50 14.76 14.80
CA TYR A 119 0.65 15.65 14.00
C TYR A 119 0.40 15.07 12.62
N GLY A 120 -0.77 15.30 12.05
CA GLY A 120 -1.10 14.80 10.72
C GLY A 120 -2.01 15.72 9.91
N THR A 121 -1.88 15.68 8.59
CA THR A 121 -2.79 16.33 7.65
C THR A 121 -2.82 15.61 6.31
N GLY A 122 -3.91 15.75 5.56
CA GLY A 122 -4.07 15.14 4.24
C GLY A 122 -4.38 13.64 4.28
N LYS A 123 -3.89 12.90 3.29
CA LYS A 123 -4.11 11.44 3.16
C LYS A 123 -2.88 10.67 3.67
N ILE A 124 -2.88 10.27 4.92
CA ILE A 124 -1.81 9.45 5.52
C ILE A 124 -2.21 7.97 5.44
N TYR A 125 -3.42 7.62 5.83
CA TYR A 125 -4.05 6.33 5.59
C TYR A 125 -5.09 6.40 4.48
N HIS A 126 -5.53 5.27 4.02
CA HIS A 126 -6.73 5.17 3.19
C HIS A 126 -7.96 4.94 4.09
N GLY A 127 -8.87 5.91 4.14
CA GLY A 127 -10.08 5.86 4.98
C GLY A 127 -10.01 6.75 6.22
N ASN A 128 -10.67 6.32 7.30
CA ASN A 128 -10.80 7.11 8.52
C ASN A 128 -9.47 7.19 9.29
N GLN A 129 -9.06 8.41 9.63
CA GLN A 129 -7.83 8.73 10.38
C GLN A 129 -8.14 9.45 11.70
N ASN A 130 -9.41 9.55 12.10
CA ASN A 130 -9.81 10.24 13.32
C ASN A 130 -9.17 9.59 14.56
N GLY A 131 -8.61 10.41 15.43
CA GLY A 131 -8.05 9.98 16.70
C GLY A 131 -6.66 9.31 16.61
N LEU A 132 -6.06 9.21 15.41
CA LEU A 132 -4.72 8.64 15.24
C LEU A 132 -3.60 9.65 15.58
N PHE A 133 -3.89 10.94 15.58
CA PHE A 133 -2.94 12.03 15.78
C PHE A 133 -3.34 12.87 17.00
N ASP A 134 -2.37 13.50 17.64
CA ASP A 134 -2.64 14.45 18.73
C ASP A 134 -3.39 15.68 18.20
N GLU A 135 -3.03 16.12 16.99
CA GLU A 135 -3.74 17.14 16.24
C GLU A 135 -3.77 16.75 14.75
N PHE A 136 -4.91 16.94 14.10
CA PHE A 136 -5.09 16.67 12.68
C PHE A 136 -5.60 17.92 11.97
N GLY A 137 -4.90 18.31 10.88
CA GLY A 137 -5.24 19.50 10.11
C GLY A 137 -6.44 19.28 9.18
N HIS A 138 -6.17 19.23 7.90
CA HIS A 138 -7.20 19.07 6.88
C HIS A 138 -7.21 17.62 6.36
N TYR A 139 -8.41 17.10 6.09
CA TYR A 139 -8.54 15.82 5.39
C TYR A 139 -8.12 15.96 3.94
N GLY A 140 -7.53 14.92 3.39
CA GLY A 140 -7.30 14.83 1.97
C GLY A 140 -8.63 14.69 1.20
N ASP A 141 -8.80 15.44 0.14
CA ASP A 141 -9.91 15.30 -0.81
C ASP A 141 -9.35 15.31 -2.22
N VAL A 142 -9.67 14.29 -3.00
CA VAL A 142 -9.25 14.20 -4.40
C VAL A 142 -9.94 15.22 -5.33
N GLY A 143 -10.99 15.92 -4.84
CA GLY A 143 -11.62 17.01 -5.55
C GLY A 143 -10.70 18.22 -5.84
N PRO A 144 -11.20 19.29 -6.45
CA PRO A 144 -12.62 19.60 -6.57
C PRO A 144 -13.34 18.74 -7.59
N TRP A 145 -14.66 18.58 -7.38
CA TRP A 145 -15.52 17.74 -8.20
C TRP A 145 -16.52 18.59 -9.00
N PRO A 146 -16.83 18.24 -10.26
CA PRO A 146 -18.02 18.74 -10.93
C PRO A 146 -19.28 18.34 -10.14
N TRP A 147 -20.26 19.24 -10.08
CA TRP A 147 -21.50 19.02 -9.34
C TRP A 147 -22.71 19.56 -10.10
N ASP A 148 -23.83 18.85 -10.03
CA ASP A 148 -25.08 19.19 -10.72
C ASP A 148 -25.98 20.14 -9.91
N GLY A 149 -25.53 20.55 -8.72
CA GLY A 149 -26.28 21.44 -7.82
C GLY A 149 -27.26 20.73 -6.90
N GLN A 150 -27.45 19.41 -7.02
CA GLN A 150 -28.49 18.68 -6.33
C GLN A 150 -28.07 17.34 -5.77
N SER A 151 -27.31 16.57 -6.52
CA SER A 151 -26.95 15.20 -6.18
C SER A 151 -26.10 15.14 -4.90
N GLU A 152 -26.42 14.22 -4.00
CA GLU A 152 -25.54 13.84 -2.88
C GLU A 152 -24.28 13.15 -3.40
N ASN A 153 -24.33 12.52 -4.57
CA ASN A 153 -23.19 11.97 -5.24
C ASN A 153 -22.37 13.09 -5.90
N PHE A 154 -21.34 13.53 -5.21
CA PHE A 154 -20.45 14.62 -5.64
C PHE A 154 -19.32 14.17 -6.59
N ARG A 155 -19.24 12.90 -6.95
CA ARG A 155 -18.21 12.35 -7.84
C ARG A 155 -18.74 12.22 -9.26
N LEU A 156 -19.21 13.33 -9.82
CA LEU A 156 -19.67 13.37 -11.20
C LEU A 156 -18.50 13.57 -12.17
N PRO A 157 -18.54 12.96 -13.36
CA PRO A 157 -17.54 13.22 -14.41
C PRO A 157 -17.67 14.67 -14.90
N HIS A 158 -16.56 15.24 -15.39
CA HIS A 158 -16.58 16.59 -15.94
C HIS A 158 -17.47 16.63 -17.21
N PRO A 159 -18.46 17.57 -17.31
CA PRO A 159 -19.39 17.59 -18.42
C PRO A 159 -18.73 17.69 -19.81
N GLN A 160 -17.59 18.37 -19.90
CA GLN A 160 -16.82 18.51 -21.16
C GLN A 160 -16.09 17.22 -21.58
N GLN A 161 -16.08 16.20 -20.71
CA GLN A 161 -15.42 14.90 -20.97
C GLN A 161 -16.38 13.71 -20.96
N LEU A 162 -17.70 13.95 -20.96
CA LEU A 162 -18.70 12.90 -20.96
C LEU A 162 -18.61 11.98 -22.19
N TYR A 163 -18.14 12.52 -23.34
CA TYR A 163 -17.95 11.76 -24.56
C TYR A 163 -16.95 10.59 -24.39
N LEU A 164 -16.05 10.64 -23.42
CA LEU A 164 -15.10 9.55 -23.10
C LEU A 164 -15.79 8.29 -22.53
N TYR A 165 -17.07 8.42 -22.19
CA TYR A 165 -17.86 7.38 -21.50
C TYR A 165 -19.08 6.95 -22.32
N GLU A 166 -19.10 7.31 -23.60
CA GLU A 166 -20.15 6.89 -24.53
C GLU A 166 -19.73 5.67 -25.34
N GLY A 167 -20.69 4.86 -25.79
CA GLY A 167 -20.48 3.68 -26.61
C GLY A 167 -20.05 2.42 -25.84
N GLU A 168 -19.14 1.65 -26.42
CA GLU A 168 -18.65 0.40 -25.83
C GLU A 168 -17.90 0.58 -24.51
N ASP A 169 -17.42 1.79 -24.26
CA ASP A 169 -16.71 2.18 -23.04
C ASP A 169 -17.69 2.63 -21.93
N ALA A 170 -18.99 2.64 -22.17
CA ALA A 170 -20.03 3.10 -21.23
C ALA A 170 -20.18 2.22 -19.98
N ASP A 171 -19.72 0.97 -20.03
CA ASP A 171 -19.73 0.01 -18.90
C ASP A 171 -18.59 0.21 -17.89
N ILE A 172 -17.82 1.28 -18.04
CA ILE A 172 -16.75 1.56 -17.11
C ILE A 172 -17.33 2.19 -15.85
N ASP A 173 -17.40 1.42 -14.77
CA ASP A 173 -18.03 1.77 -13.48
C ASP A 173 -17.44 3.01 -12.77
N TYR A 174 -16.29 3.55 -13.24
CA TYR A 174 -15.57 4.66 -12.58
C TYR A 174 -15.33 5.83 -13.52
N LYS A 175 -16.39 6.44 -13.98
CA LYS A 175 -16.34 7.57 -14.93
C LYS A 175 -15.60 8.81 -14.39
N TRP A 176 -15.65 9.04 -13.12
CA TRP A 176 -15.08 10.22 -12.47
C TRP A 176 -13.55 10.19 -12.28
N GLU A 177 -12.94 9.00 -12.19
CA GLU A 177 -11.49 8.86 -11.92
C GLU A 177 -10.61 9.25 -13.11
N HIS A 178 -11.19 9.36 -14.31
CA HIS A 178 -10.46 9.55 -15.55
C HIS A 178 -10.55 10.94 -16.12
N VAL A 179 -11.25 11.81 -15.43
CA VAL A 179 -11.35 13.21 -15.84
C VAL A 179 -10.08 13.96 -15.45
N PHE A 180 -9.70 14.89 -16.28
CA PHE A 180 -8.49 15.67 -16.16
C PHE A 180 -8.65 17.02 -16.87
N GLY A 181 -7.85 17.98 -16.47
CA GLY A 181 -7.82 19.29 -17.10
C GLY A 181 -7.52 20.42 -16.14
N PRO A 182 -7.31 21.63 -16.65
CA PRO A 182 -7.09 22.79 -15.81
C PRO A 182 -8.38 23.19 -15.05
N LEU A 183 -8.24 23.68 -13.84
CA LEU A 183 -9.37 24.17 -13.03
C LEU A 183 -10.10 25.34 -13.66
N SER A 184 -9.49 26.02 -14.64
CA SER A 184 -10.13 27.05 -15.47
C SER A 184 -11.27 26.50 -16.35
N ASP A 185 -11.30 25.20 -16.58
CA ASP A 185 -12.39 24.52 -17.30
C ASP A 185 -13.57 24.28 -16.36
N VAL A 186 -14.14 25.38 -15.85
CA VAL A 186 -15.22 25.35 -14.87
C VAL A 186 -16.40 24.53 -15.37
N PRO A 187 -16.84 23.46 -14.66
CA PRO A 187 -17.93 22.62 -15.11
C PRO A 187 -19.27 23.35 -15.14
N VAL A 188 -20.06 23.06 -16.17
CA VAL A 188 -21.41 23.59 -16.33
C VAL A 188 -22.38 22.42 -16.48
N TRP A 189 -23.28 22.26 -15.51
CA TRP A 189 -24.40 21.33 -15.58
C TRP A 189 -25.66 22.08 -15.96
N PRO A 190 -26.25 21.86 -17.16
CA PRO A 190 -27.48 22.53 -17.55
C PRO A 190 -28.64 22.09 -16.67
N ALA A 191 -29.60 22.99 -16.43
CA ALA A 191 -30.82 22.63 -15.76
C ALA A 191 -31.64 21.63 -16.62
N ASP A 192 -32.19 20.59 -15.96
CA ASP A 192 -33.16 19.68 -16.51
C ASP A 192 -34.36 19.56 -15.56
N PRO A 193 -35.34 20.47 -15.67
CA PRO A 193 -36.51 20.50 -14.79
C PRO A 193 -37.36 19.23 -14.93
N ALA A 194 -37.33 18.54 -16.05
CA ALA A 194 -38.09 17.30 -16.28
C ALA A 194 -37.61 16.17 -15.37
N ASN A 195 -36.30 16.16 -15.07
CA ASN A 195 -35.65 15.18 -14.21
C ASN A 195 -35.27 15.79 -12.84
N GLY A 196 -35.75 16.99 -12.54
CA GLY A 196 -35.53 17.65 -11.25
C GLY A 196 -34.10 18.19 -11.06
N ILE A 197 -33.31 18.34 -12.12
CA ILE A 197 -31.94 18.86 -12.07
C ILE A 197 -32.00 20.40 -12.15
N PRO A 198 -31.57 21.13 -11.11
CA PRO A 198 -31.66 22.62 -11.10
C PRO A 198 -30.63 23.30 -12.01
N GLY A 199 -29.57 22.56 -12.41
CA GLY A 199 -28.39 23.13 -13.04
C GLY A 199 -27.42 23.75 -12.02
N TYR A 200 -26.15 23.67 -12.34
CA TYR A 200 -25.07 24.24 -11.53
C TYR A 200 -23.86 24.60 -12.38
N THR A 201 -23.17 25.65 -12.03
CA THR A 201 -21.89 26.03 -12.63
C THR A 201 -20.85 26.13 -11.54
N GLY A 202 -19.77 25.30 -11.63
CA GLY A 202 -18.68 25.34 -10.68
C GLY A 202 -18.27 23.99 -10.14
N TRP A 203 -17.42 24.09 -9.12
CA TRP A 203 -16.76 22.97 -8.44
C TRP A 203 -17.29 22.79 -7.02
N ARG A 204 -17.04 21.60 -6.46
CA ARG A 204 -17.35 21.26 -5.07
C ARG A 204 -16.15 20.56 -4.43
N LEU A 205 -15.72 21.04 -3.25
CA LEU A 205 -14.66 20.44 -2.46
C LEU A 205 -15.12 20.29 -1.01
N PHE A 206 -14.77 19.20 -0.34
CA PHE A 206 -15.24 18.89 1.02
C PHE A 206 -16.76 18.99 1.19
N GLY A 207 -17.51 18.63 0.16
CA GLY A 207 -18.98 18.72 0.19
C GLY A 207 -19.55 20.14 0.10
N LYS A 208 -18.75 21.16 -0.22
CA LYS A 208 -19.16 22.57 -0.32
C LYS A 208 -18.82 23.14 -1.69
N PRO A 209 -19.56 24.16 -2.18
CA PRO A 209 -19.13 24.91 -3.37
C PRO A 209 -17.70 25.40 -3.21
N TRP A 210 -16.90 25.23 -4.25
CA TRP A 210 -15.52 25.66 -4.32
C TRP A 210 -15.37 26.67 -5.46
N ARG A 211 -14.87 27.86 -5.11
CA ARG A 211 -14.85 29.00 -6.01
C ARG A 211 -13.61 29.00 -6.89
N TYR A 212 -13.79 29.25 -8.18
CA TYR A 212 -12.74 29.55 -9.14
C TYR A 212 -13.13 30.75 -10.01
N VAL A 213 -12.29 31.78 -10.04
CA VAL A 213 -12.37 32.93 -10.92
C VAL A 213 -11.14 32.98 -11.83
N SER A 214 -9.96 32.81 -11.24
CA SER A 214 -8.68 32.64 -11.89
C SER A 214 -7.74 31.85 -11.02
N ASP A 215 -6.53 31.53 -11.49
CA ASP A 215 -5.53 30.81 -10.69
C ASP A 215 -5.14 31.58 -9.42
N ASP A 216 -5.15 32.93 -9.49
CA ASP A 216 -4.81 33.79 -8.35
C ASP A 216 -6.04 34.24 -7.54
N ASP A 217 -7.25 33.90 -7.99
CA ASP A 217 -8.52 34.24 -7.33
C ASP A 217 -9.44 33.03 -7.29
N ARG A 218 -9.15 32.11 -6.39
CA ARG A 218 -9.85 30.85 -6.15
C ARG A 218 -9.72 30.42 -4.69
N ASP A 219 -10.53 29.48 -4.28
CA ASP A 219 -10.36 28.80 -3.00
C ASP A 219 -9.13 27.85 -3.06
N PRO A 220 -8.43 27.61 -1.95
CA PRO A 220 -7.30 26.68 -1.92
C PRO A 220 -7.75 25.22 -2.13
N LEU A 221 -6.86 24.41 -2.73
CA LEU A 221 -7.00 22.97 -2.85
C LEU A 221 -6.65 22.29 -1.53
N ALA A 222 -7.07 21.03 -1.37
CA ALA A 222 -6.78 20.24 -0.17
C ALA A 222 -5.28 20.15 0.15
N ASP A 223 -4.44 20.01 -0.88
CA ASP A 223 -2.99 19.91 -0.72
C ASP A 223 -2.35 21.24 -0.30
N GLU A 224 -2.86 22.38 -0.80
CA GLU A 224 -2.43 23.72 -0.37
C GLU A 224 -2.76 23.91 1.12
N LEU A 225 -3.99 23.62 1.53
CA LEU A 225 -4.40 23.69 2.93
C LEU A 225 -3.54 22.76 3.82
N GLY A 226 -3.22 21.56 3.33
CA GLY A 226 -2.36 20.61 4.04
C GLY A 226 -0.92 21.12 4.17
N ALA A 227 -0.34 21.67 3.10
CA ALA A 227 1.01 22.22 3.11
C ALA A 227 1.13 23.46 4.02
N GLU A 228 0.17 24.39 3.94
CA GLU A 228 0.13 25.57 4.80
C GLU A 228 -0.01 25.19 6.28
N TRP A 229 -0.90 24.24 6.59
CA TRP A 229 -1.06 23.76 7.95
C TRP A 229 0.21 23.05 8.47
N SER A 230 0.89 22.28 7.61
CA SER A 230 2.17 21.67 7.95
C SER A 230 3.24 22.73 8.23
N ALA A 231 3.30 23.78 7.42
CA ALA A 231 4.21 24.91 7.62
C ALA A 231 3.93 25.61 8.95
N ASP A 232 2.63 25.80 9.30
CA ASP A 232 2.25 26.39 10.59
C ASP A 232 2.69 25.50 11.77
N VAL A 233 2.47 24.17 11.71
CA VAL A 233 2.94 23.23 12.75
C VAL A 233 4.46 23.30 12.93
N ILE A 234 5.23 23.31 11.83
CA ILE A 234 6.70 23.37 11.85
C ILE A 234 7.20 24.64 12.52
N GLN A 235 6.51 25.77 12.33
CA GLN A 235 6.88 27.07 12.87
C GLN A 235 6.44 27.29 14.34
N ARG A 236 5.58 26.43 14.87
CA ARG A 236 5.12 26.53 16.29
C ARG A 236 6.26 26.26 17.25
N GLN A 237 6.13 26.79 18.46
CA GLN A 237 6.95 26.36 19.59
C GLN A 237 6.38 25.06 20.14
N HIS A 238 7.21 24.03 20.28
CA HIS A 238 6.85 22.75 20.83
C HIS A 238 7.54 22.48 22.16
N ASP A 239 6.81 21.91 23.13
CA ASP A 239 7.35 21.51 24.44
C ASP A 239 8.10 20.17 24.39
N LYS A 240 7.93 19.41 23.32
CA LYS A 240 8.53 18.10 23.06
C LYS A 240 8.83 17.97 21.55
N PRO A 241 9.74 17.07 21.14
CA PRO A 241 9.96 16.87 19.70
C PRO A 241 8.67 16.44 19.02
N PHE A 242 8.51 16.83 17.76
CA PHE A 242 7.32 16.51 16.96
C PHE A 242 7.63 15.55 15.81
N ALA A 243 6.63 14.76 15.44
CA ALA A 243 6.56 14.01 14.22
C ALA A 243 5.32 14.46 13.43
N LEU A 244 5.53 15.07 12.28
CA LEU A 244 4.49 15.60 11.41
C LEU A 244 4.38 14.73 10.16
N PHE A 245 3.18 14.21 9.91
CA PHE A 245 2.84 13.43 8.72
C PHE A 245 1.99 14.28 7.78
N THR A 246 2.45 14.49 6.56
CA THR A 246 1.73 15.24 5.54
C THR A 246 1.46 14.36 4.34
N GLY A 247 0.18 14.04 4.10
CA GLY A 247 -0.27 13.26 2.97
C GLY A 247 -0.81 14.14 1.85
N LEU A 248 -0.05 14.32 0.76
CA LEU A 248 -0.48 15.06 -0.42
C LEU A 248 -1.27 14.15 -1.35
N ILE A 249 -2.38 14.65 -1.87
CA ILE A 249 -3.32 13.87 -2.71
C ILE A 249 -2.91 13.88 -4.18
N ARG A 250 -2.54 15.07 -4.72
CA ARG A 250 -2.04 15.08 -6.10
C ARG A 250 -0.69 14.33 -6.09
N THR A 251 -0.50 13.41 -6.98
CA THR A 251 -1.00 13.19 -8.35
C THR A 251 -2.18 12.21 -8.50
N HIS A 252 -2.90 11.86 -7.46
CA HIS A 252 -4.07 10.99 -7.58
C HIS A 252 -5.15 11.62 -8.49
N THR A 253 -5.82 10.78 -9.24
CA THR A 253 -6.96 11.17 -10.10
C THR A 253 -8.16 11.65 -9.26
N PRO A 254 -8.98 12.59 -9.79
CA PRO A 254 -8.91 13.25 -11.10
C PRO A 254 -7.72 14.20 -11.19
N LEU A 255 -7.14 14.32 -12.42
CA LEU A 255 -5.94 15.12 -12.63
C LEU A 255 -6.31 16.58 -12.86
N TYR A 256 -6.63 17.30 -11.82
CA TYR A 256 -6.95 18.72 -11.84
C TYR A 256 -5.87 19.53 -11.12
N ALA A 257 -5.41 20.59 -11.78
CA ALA A 257 -4.51 21.58 -11.21
C ALA A 257 -4.87 23.00 -11.77
N PRO A 258 -4.42 24.09 -11.15
CA PRO A 258 -4.51 25.42 -11.72
C PRO A 258 -3.88 25.49 -13.11
N LYS A 259 -4.43 26.36 -13.98
CA LYS A 259 -4.03 26.44 -15.39
C LYS A 259 -2.56 26.78 -15.60
N ASN A 260 -1.98 27.61 -14.74
CA ASN A 260 -0.56 27.99 -14.79
C ASN A 260 0.40 26.80 -14.74
N TYR A 261 0.00 25.67 -14.12
CA TYR A 261 0.80 24.42 -14.12
C TYR A 261 0.71 23.71 -15.47
N PHE A 262 -0.44 23.74 -16.14
CA PHE A 262 -0.59 23.22 -17.51
C PHE A 262 0.24 24.02 -18.50
N ASP A 263 0.29 25.35 -18.35
CA ASP A 263 1.05 26.25 -19.23
C ASP A 263 2.57 26.01 -19.17
N ARG A 264 3.07 25.37 -18.10
CA ARG A 264 4.48 24.94 -18.01
C ARG A 264 4.82 23.84 -19.04
N PHE A 265 3.84 23.10 -19.54
CA PHE A 265 3.99 21.96 -20.43
C PHE A 265 3.17 22.12 -21.73
N PRO A 266 3.63 22.90 -22.70
CA PRO A 266 2.94 23.03 -24.00
C PRO A 266 2.76 21.66 -24.67
N LEU A 267 1.56 21.35 -25.15
CA LEU A 267 1.20 20.02 -25.69
C LEU A 267 2.18 19.51 -26.76
N ASP A 268 2.62 20.43 -27.66
CA ASP A 268 3.54 20.10 -28.76
C ASP A 268 4.95 19.71 -28.27
N SER A 269 5.29 20.04 -27.00
CA SER A 269 6.59 19.76 -26.42
C SER A 269 6.60 18.43 -25.62
N ILE A 270 5.43 17.82 -25.41
CA ILE A 270 5.31 16.60 -24.62
C ILE A 270 5.67 15.39 -25.48
N GLU A 271 6.71 14.68 -25.05
CA GLU A 271 7.08 13.38 -25.59
C GLU A 271 6.28 12.29 -24.89
N LEU A 272 5.60 11.46 -25.66
CA LEU A 272 4.90 10.30 -25.10
C LEU A 272 5.92 9.22 -24.70
N PRO A 273 5.65 8.43 -23.64
CA PRO A 273 6.50 7.32 -23.26
C PRO A 273 6.78 6.37 -24.42
N ALA A 274 7.96 5.76 -24.40
CA ALA A 274 8.29 4.72 -25.35
C ALA A 274 7.41 3.49 -25.07
N VAL A 275 6.75 2.99 -26.10
CA VAL A 275 5.85 1.84 -26.01
C VAL A 275 6.23 0.85 -27.10
N ASP A 276 6.44 -0.41 -26.72
CA ASP A 276 6.54 -1.50 -27.70
C ASP A 276 5.12 -2.01 -27.99
N PRO A 277 4.66 -2.04 -29.26
CA PRO A 277 3.32 -2.54 -29.59
C PRO A 277 3.17 -4.05 -29.30
N ASN A 278 4.27 -4.80 -29.18
CA ASN A 278 4.30 -6.23 -28.91
C ASN A 278 4.68 -6.55 -27.46
N ASP A 279 4.74 -5.55 -26.59
CA ASP A 279 5.18 -5.67 -25.21
C ASP A 279 4.42 -6.72 -24.39
N LEU A 280 3.18 -7.00 -24.74
CA LEU A 280 2.34 -7.96 -24.03
C LEU A 280 2.39 -9.39 -24.61
N ASP A 281 3.14 -9.64 -25.69
CA ASP A 281 3.16 -10.93 -26.38
C ASP A 281 3.82 -12.04 -25.54
N ASP A 282 4.74 -11.69 -24.66
CA ASP A 282 5.50 -12.60 -23.78
C ASP A 282 5.18 -12.46 -22.29
N VAL A 283 4.18 -11.64 -21.96
CA VAL A 283 3.73 -11.43 -20.57
C VAL A 283 2.84 -12.60 -20.13
N SER A 284 2.91 -12.98 -18.85
CA SER A 284 2.03 -14.01 -18.30
C SER A 284 0.56 -13.65 -18.46
N SER A 285 -0.29 -14.63 -18.79
CA SER A 285 -1.70 -14.38 -19.07
C SER A 285 -2.49 -13.80 -17.89
N ALA A 286 -2.01 -14.02 -16.66
CA ALA A 286 -2.63 -13.47 -15.47
C ALA A 286 -2.25 -11.99 -15.24
N LEU A 287 -1.04 -11.59 -15.63
CA LEU A 287 -0.53 -10.22 -15.46
C LEU A 287 -0.85 -9.35 -16.69
N GLY A 288 -0.80 -9.90 -17.90
CA GLY A 288 -1.06 -9.21 -19.16
C GLY A 288 -2.51 -9.28 -19.63
N ASN A 289 -3.48 -9.60 -18.77
CA ASN A 289 -4.87 -9.65 -19.14
C ASN A 289 -5.41 -8.27 -19.53
N GLU A 290 -5.75 -8.08 -20.81
CA GLU A 290 -6.24 -6.82 -21.37
C GLU A 290 -7.54 -6.29 -20.75
N GLU A 291 -8.27 -7.11 -20.00
CA GLU A 291 -9.43 -6.72 -19.20
C GLU A 291 -9.03 -6.02 -17.88
N LEU A 292 -7.75 -6.03 -17.52
CA LEU A 292 -7.28 -5.29 -16.38
C LEU A 292 -7.50 -3.78 -16.59
N TYR A 293 -7.84 -3.12 -15.49
CA TYR A 293 -8.22 -1.72 -15.47
C TYR A 293 -7.24 -0.79 -16.20
N GLY A 294 -5.94 -0.92 -15.97
CA GLY A 294 -4.92 -0.05 -16.58
C GLY A 294 -4.84 -0.19 -18.10
N PHE A 295 -4.94 -1.42 -18.65
CA PHE A 295 -4.96 -1.64 -20.10
C PHE A 295 -6.22 -1.06 -20.74
N ARG A 296 -7.39 -1.28 -20.16
CA ARG A 296 -8.65 -0.71 -20.67
C ARG A 296 -8.59 0.82 -20.72
N ARG A 297 -7.97 1.45 -19.75
CA ARG A 297 -7.82 2.91 -19.68
C ARG A 297 -6.83 3.44 -20.71
N TYR A 298 -5.70 2.78 -20.86
CA TYR A 298 -4.77 3.12 -21.91
C TYR A 298 -5.42 3.01 -23.28
N LYS A 299 -6.08 1.89 -23.59
CA LYS A 299 -6.82 1.70 -24.84
C LYS A 299 -7.88 2.77 -25.09
N MET A 300 -8.62 3.17 -24.07
CA MET A 300 -9.60 4.25 -24.16
C MET A 300 -8.96 5.55 -24.58
N LEU A 301 -7.85 5.96 -23.93
CA LEU A 301 -7.18 7.22 -24.25
C LEU A 301 -6.58 7.24 -25.66
N VAL A 302 -6.03 6.12 -26.14
CA VAL A 302 -5.44 6.06 -27.48
C VAL A 302 -6.46 5.85 -28.59
N LYS A 303 -7.65 5.31 -28.28
CA LYS A 303 -8.76 5.12 -29.22
C LYS A 303 -9.45 6.43 -29.56
N HIS A 304 -9.67 7.30 -28.56
CA HIS A 304 -10.30 8.59 -28.72
C HIS A 304 -9.29 9.65 -29.15
N GLU A 305 -9.56 10.38 -30.24
CA GLU A 305 -8.66 11.44 -30.77
C GLU A 305 -7.21 10.97 -30.98
N GLY A 306 -6.96 9.66 -31.02
CA GLY A 306 -5.63 9.09 -31.16
C GLY A 306 -4.69 9.48 -29.99
N LYS A 307 -3.43 9.75 -30.31
CA LYS A 307 -2.43 10.08 -29.29
C LYS A 307 -2.59 11.47 -28.65
N ASP A 308 -3.46 12.33 -29.19
CA ASP A 308 -3.62 13.71 -28.66
C ASP A 308 -4.36 13.71 -27.33
N LEU A 309 -5.37 12.85 -27.16
CA LEU A 309 -6.04 12.71 -25.87
C LEU A 309 -5.08 12.17 -24.79
N PHE A 310 -4.27 11.18 -25.15
CA PHE A 310 -3.24 10.65 -24.24
C PHE A 310 -2.20 11.72 -23.89
N ARG A 311 -1.78 12.56 -24.84
CA ARG A 311 -0.87 13.65 -24.58
C ARG A 311 -1.46 14.70 -23.62
N ARG A 312 -2.75 15.02 -23.74
CA ARG A 312 -3.46 15.91 -22.80
C ARG A 312 -3.58 15.31 -21.42
N TRP A 313 -3.84 14.01 -21.33
CA TRP A 313 -3.86 13.30 -20.07
C TRP A 313 -2.49 13.32 -19.39
N LEU A 314 -1.43 13.06 -20.15
CA LEU A 314 -0.05 13.14 -19.66
C LEU A 314 0.31 14.57 -19.22
N GLN A 315 -0.11 15.60 -19.98
CA GLN A 315 0.03 16.99 -19.55
C GLN A 315 -0.62 17.24 -18.19
N ALA A 316 -1.80 16.71 -17.97
CA ALA A 316 -2.51 16.88 -16.71
C ALA A 316 -1.77 16.18 -15.54
N TYR A 317 -1.21 15.00 -15.77
CA TYR A 317 -0.35 14.34 -14.78
C TYR A 317 0.89 15.19 -14.47
N MET A 318 1.59 15.68 -15.51
CA MET A 318 2.76 16.55 -15.36
C MET A 318 2.42 17.84 -14.60
N ALA A 319 1.26 18.45 -14.88
CA ALA A 319 0.77 19.63 -14.17
C ALA A 319 0.53 19.34 -12.68
N CYS A 320 -0.07 18.18 -12.35
CA CYS A 320 -0.29 17.74 -10.98
C CYS A 320 1.04 17.47 -10.25
N VAL A 321 2.02 16.86 -10.90
CA VAL A 321 3.37 16.66 -10.31
C VAL A 321 4.03 17.99 -10.00
N SER A 322 3.98 18.94 -10.95
CA SER A 322 4.56 20.28 -10.75
C SER A 322 3.84 21.07 -9.65
N PHE A 323 2.53 20.88 -9.50
CA PHE A 323 1.75 21.45 -8.39
C PHE A 323 2.17 20.88 -7.03
N VAL A 324 2.36 19.55 -6.95
CA VAL A 324 2.84 18.90 -5.72
C VAL A 324 4.23 19.36 -5.35
N ASP A 325 5.13 19.50 -6.32
CA ASP A 325 6.49 20.02 -6.06
C ASP A 325 6.47 21.39 -5.38
N ASP A 326 5.55 22.28 -5.79
CA ASP A 326 5.38 23.59 -5.15
C ASP A 326 4.84 23.44 -3.70
N GLN A 327 3.96 22.45 -3.41
CA GLN A 327 3.50 22.18 -2.04
C GLN A 327 4.62 21.62 -1.17
N VAL A 328 5.45 20.72 -1.71
CA VAL A 328 6.66 20.26 -1.05
C VAL A 328 7.58 21.44 -0.75
N GLY A 329 7.72 22.38 -1.68
CA GLY A 329 8.45 23.64 -1.50
C GLY A 329 7.98 24.43 -0.27
N THR A 330 6.67 24.61 -0.12
CA THR A 330 6.08 25.30 1.03
C THR A 330 6.48 24.66 2.36
N ILE A 331 6.47 23.32 2.44
CA ILE A 331 6.85 22.57 3.63
C ILE A 331 8.35 22.71 3.91
N LEU A 332 9.20 22.58 2.88
CA LEU A 332 10.65 22.69 3.01
C LEU A 332 11.09 24.11 3.40
N ASP A 333 10.44 25.14 2.86
CA ASP A 333 10.71 26.53 3.26
C ASP A 333 10.38 26.77 4.74
N ALA A 334 9.32 26.14 5.24
CA ALA A 334 8.99 26.19 6.65
C ALA A 334 10.04 25.49 7.52
N VAL A 335 10.56 24.34 7.08
CA VAL A 335 11.66 23.64 7.78
C VAL A 335 12.92 24.52 7.79
N GLU A 336 13.33 25.05 6.64
CA GLU A 336 14.55 25.86 6.49
C GLU A 336 14.51 27.16 7.29
N SER A 337 13.33 27.77 7.43
CA SER A 337 13.13 29.01 8.21
C SER A 337 12.83 28.74 9.70
N SER A 338 12.60 27.47 10.11
CA SER A 338 12.31 27.11 11.48
C SER A 338 13.55 27.23 12.39
N PRO A 339 13.38 27.62 13.65
CA PRO A 339 14.44 27.50 14.66
C PRO A 339 14.97 26.06 14.85
N ALA A 340 14.18 25.06 14.47
CA ALA A 340 14.51 23.64 14.60
C ALA A 340 15.12 23.04 13.31
N ARG A 341 15.46 23.84 12.27
CA ARG A 341 15.95 23.36 10.97
C ARG A 341 17.10 22.35 11.08
N ASP A 342 18.08 22.63 11.92
CA ASP A 342 19.29 21.81 12.07
C ASP A 342 19.03 20.54 12.95
N ASN A 343 17.80 20.36 13.47
CA ASN A 343 17.36 19.22 14.26
C ASN A 343 16.03 18.64 13.74
N THR A 344 15.83 18.69 12.42
CA THR A 344 14.62 18.13 11.77
C THR A 344 15.03 17.21 10.63
N ILE A 345 14.52 15.98 10.67
CA ILE A 345 14.69 14.98 9.61
C ILE A 345 13.47 15.07 8.69
N VAL A 346 13.71 15.09 7.39
CA VAL A 346 12.66 15.08 6.38
C VAL A 346 12.68 13.74 5.64
N PHE A 347 11.57 13.01 5.70
CA PHE A 347 11.28 11.85 4.87
C PHE A 347 10.33 12.26 3.76
N PHE A 348 10.62 11.85 2.54
CA PHE A 348 9.77 12.06 1.38
C PHE A 348 9.61 10.75 0.61
N THR A 349 8.36 10.34 0.32
CA THR A 349 8.07 9.17 -0.50
C THR A 349 6.70 9.29 -1.17
N SER A 350 6.42 8.36 -2.09
CA SER A 350 5.07 8.03 -2.56
C SER A 350 4.58 6.74 -1.91
N ASP A 351 3.28 6.54 -1.82
CA ASP A 351 2.71 5.28 -1.34
C ASP A 351 2.91 4.13 -2.35
N HIS A 352 2.91 4.42 -3.64
CA HIS A 352 3.26 3.50 -4.74
C HIS A 352 3.61 4.30 -5.99
N GLY A 353 4.08 3.61 -7.02
CA GLY A 353 4.33 4.20 -8.32
C GLY A 353 3.05 4.38 -9.16
N PHE A 354 3.25 4.78 -10.42
CA PHE A 354 2.15 5.12 -11.32
C PHE A 354 2.58 5.00 -12.78
N HIS A 355 1.85 4.21 -13.57
CA HIS A 355 2.08 4.13 -15.02
C HIS A 355 1.54 5.35 -15.74
N VAL A 356 2.33 5.89 -16.63
CA VAL A 356 1.93 6.99 -17.52
C VAL A 356 1.91 6.59 -19.00
N GLY A 357 1.77 5.27 -19.26
CA GLY A 357 1.65 4.68 -20.60
C GLY A 357 2.59 3.52 -20.87
N GLU A 358 3.60 3.30 -20.03
CA GLU A 358 4.51 2.15 -20.10
C GLU A 358 3.70 0.86 -20.02
N LYS A 359 4.12 -0.20 -20.71
CA LYS A 359 3.40 -1.49 -20.77
C LYS A 359 1.99 -1.39 -21.33
N ASN A 360 1.68 -0.36 -22.12
CA ASN A 360 0.30 -0.06 -22.55
C ASN A 360 -0.69 0.04 -21.38
N PHE A 361 -0.21 0.51 -20.23
CA PHE A 361 -0.92 0.51 -18.96
C PHE A 361 -0.97 1.91 -18.36
N LEU A 362 -2.03 2.21 -17.60
CA LEU A 362 -2.17 3.44 -16.83
C LEU A 362 -2.44 3.14 -15.38
N TYR A 363 -2.08 4.08 -14.53
CA TYR A 363 -2.32 4.04 -13.10
C TYR A 363 -1.44 3.02 -12.37
N LYS A 364 -1.97 2.30 -11.44
CA LYS A 364 -1.32 1.47 -10.42
C LYS A 364 -1.86 0.04 -10.42
N GLY A 365 -1.35 -0.81 -9.54
CA GLY A 365 -1.86 -2.17 -9.35
C GLY A 365 -1.26 -3.17 -10.34
N SER A 366 -0.03 -2.95 -10.77
CA SER A 366 0.79 -3.92 -11.53
C SER A 366 2.05 -4.27 -10.76
N LEU A 367 2.73 -5.35 -11.17
CA LEU A 367 4.05 -5.74 -10.60
C LEU A 367 5.24 -5.13 -11.33
N TRP A 368 5.00 -4.37 -12.41
CA TRP A 368 6.07 -3.75 -13.20
C TRP A 368 6.63 -2.50 -12.52
N GLU A 369 7.84 -2.13 -12.93
CA GLU A 369 8.63 -1.05 -12.33
C GLU A 369 7.87 0.25 -12.12
N PRO A 370 7.08 0.78 -13.11
CA PRO A 370 6.41 2.06 -12.94
C PRO A 370 5.38 2.09 -11.80
N SER A 371 4.79 0.93 -11.45
CA SER A 371 3.81 0.81 -10.36
C SER A 371 4.44 0.52 -9.01
N THR A 372 5.60 -0.15 -9.01
CA THR A 372 6.23 -0.67 -7.79
C THR A 372 7.32 0.23 -7.23
N ARG A 373 8.09 0.91 -8.10
CA ARG A 373 9.16 1.82 -7.69
C ARG A 373 8.61 3.17 -7.25
N VAL A 374 9.15 3.69 -6.16
CA VAL A 374 8.75 4.95 -5.55
C VAL A 374 9.95 5.84 -5.29
N PRO A 375 9.78 7.18 -5.32
CA PRO A 375 10.80 8.06 -4.78
C PRO A 375 10.93 7.85 -3.28
N LEU A 376 12.14 7.77 -2.77
CA LEU A 376 12.43 7.77 -1.33
C LEU A 376 13.65 8.63 -1.06
N ILE A 377 13.47 9.69 -0.29
CA ILE A 377 14.53 10.64 0.09
C ILE A 377 14.49 10.83 1.60
N ILE A 378 15.65 10.78 2.25
CA ILE A 378 15.80 11.03 3.67
C ILE A 378 16.90 12.08 3.86
N ALA A 379 16.54 13.26 4.38
CA ALA A 379 17.43 14.39 4.57
C ALA A 379 17.47 14.83 6.03
N GLY A 380 18.57 15.44 6.47
CA GLY A 380 18.75 15.96 7.82
C GLY A 380 18.97 14.88 8.90
N ALA A 381 19.16 13.62 8.53
CA ALA A 381 19.45 12.56 9.50
C ALA A 381 20.83 12.75 10.15
N PRO A 382 20.97 12.54 11.46
CA PRO A 382 22.26 12.71 12.16
C PRO A 382 23.36 11.83 11.57
N GLY A 383 24.43 12.47 11.05
CA GLY A 383 25.55 11.79 10.37
C GLY A 383 25.19 11.17 9.01
N GLY A 384 24.06 11.54 8.44
CA GLY A 384 23.66 11.14 7.10
C GLY A 384 24.48 11.83 6.01
N ALA A 385 24.62 11.18 4.86
CA ALA A 385 25.27 11.75 3.69
C ALA A 385 24.33 12.77 3.00
N GLU A 386 24.92 13.81 2.41
CA GLU A 386 24.18 14.82 1.66
C GLU A 386 24.41 14.66 0.14
N GLY A 387 23.36 14.84 -0.65
CA GLY A 387 23.39 14.74 -2.12
C GLY A 387 23.82 13.37 -2.62
N ALA A 388 23.67 12.34 -1.81
CA ALA A 388 24.14 10.99 -2.14
C ALA A 388 23.03 10.10 -2.71
N ILE A 389 23.44 9.07 -3.44
CA ILE A 389 22.55 8.10 -4.07
C ILE A 389 22.83 6.72 -3.49
N CYS A 390 21.78 6.00 -3.11
CA CYS A 390 21.81 4.61 -2.71
C CYS A 390 20.99 3.78 -3.70
N ASP A 391 21.60 2.76 -4.33
CA ASP A 391 20.95 1.87 -5.28
C ASP A 391 20.56 0.50 -4.68
N GLN A 392 20.71 0.34 -3.35
CA GLN A 392 20.29 -0.85 -2.64
C GLN A 392 18.76 -1.01 -2.76
N PRO A 393 18.24 -2.21 -3.17
CA PRO A 393 16.81 -2.47 -3.09
C PRO A 393 16.34 -2.35 -1.65
N VAL A 394 15.32 -1.52 -1.44
CA VAL A 394 14.70 -1.28 -0.14
C VAL A 394 13.18 -1.22 -0.28
N SER A 395 12.48 -1.47 0.81
CA SER A 395 11.02 -1.52 0.85
C SER A 395 10.44 -0.39 1.71
N LEU A 396 9.20 0.04 1.46
CA LEU A 396 8.56 1.06 2.29
C LEU A 396 8.36 0.61 3.75
N ILE A 397 8.29 -0.68 4.04
CA ILE A 397 8.26 -1.16 5.45
C ILE A 397 9.54 -0.88 6.22
N ASP A 398 10.65 -0.60 5.53
CA ASP A 398 11.94 -0.26 6.15
C ASP A 398 11.92 1.12 6.82
N ILE A 399 10.92 1.94 6.50
CA ILE A 399 10.73 3.28 7.09
C ILE A 399 10.47 3.18 8.60
N TYR A 400 9.63 2.25 9.06
CA TYR A 400 9.32 2.14 10.48
C TYR A 400 10.54 1.83 11.35
N PRO A 401 11.33 0.75 11.10
CA PRO A 401 12.55 0.51 11.87
C PRO A 401 13.60 1.61 11.70
N THR A 402 13.62 2.34 10.59
CA THR A 402 14.47 3.51 10.40
C THR A 402 14.11 4.66 11.35
N PHE A 403 12.81 4.93 11.53
CA PHE A 403 12.33 5.86 12.55
C PHE A 403 12.78 5.43 13.95
N ASN A 404 12.63 4.14 14.27
CA ASN A 404 13.01 3.63 15.59
C ASN A 404 14.48 3.87 15.88
N ASP A 405 15.37 3.62 14.93
CA ASP A 405 16.80 3.83 15.08
C ASP A 405 17.19 5.31 15.16
N LEU A 406 16.64 6.15 14.28
CA LEU A 406 16.96 7.58 14.24
C LEU A 406 16.48 8.32 15.49
N LEU A 407 15.35 7.91 16.04
CA LEU A 407 14.64 8.61 17.10
C LEU A 407 14.78 7.94 18.48
N GLY A 408 15.45 6.78 18.54
CA GLY A 408 15.63 6.02 19.77
C GLY A 408 14.33 5.47 20.35
N LEU A 409 13.42 5.03 19.48
CA LEU A 409 12.14 4.44 19.85
C LEU A 409 12.28 2.95 20.20
N ASN A 410 11.18 2.33 20.66
CA ASN A 410 11.13 0.90 20.88
C ASN A 410 11.36 0.14 19.56
N GLN A 411 12.40 -0.72 19.55
CA GLN A 411 12.82 -1.46 18.35
C GLN A 411 11.88 -2.62 18.02
N ASN A 412 11.18 -3.17 18.99
CA ASN A 412 10.21 -4.25 18.81
C ASN A 412 8.90 -3.94 19.53
N PRO A 413 8.10 -2.98 19.02
CA PRO A 413 6.90 -2.51 19.71
C PRO A 413 5.81 -3.60 19.80
N ASN A 414 5.84 -4.61 18.92
CA ASN A 414 4.85 -5.67 18.86
C ASN A 414 5.20 -6.92 19.69
N ALA A 415 6.37 -6.96 20.36
CA ALA A 415 6.85 -8.16 21.06
C ALA A 415 5.85 -8.71 22.07
N GLU A 416 5.14 -7.84 22.80
CA GLU A 416 4.15 -8.23 23.82
C GLU A 416 2.71 -8.21 23.31
N ALA A 417 2.44 -7.53 22.18
CA ALA A 417 1.08 -7.32 21.67
C ALA A 417 0.56 -8.55 20.92
N ASN A 418 1.16 -8.89 19.79
CA ASN A 418 0.63 -9.91 18.89
C ASN A 418 1.65 -10.97 18.42
N GLY A 419 2.93 -10.81 18.79
CA GLY A 419 4.02 -11.70 18.39
C GLY A 419 4.49 -11.51 16.94
N TYR A 420 4.02 -10.49 16.20
CA TYR A 420 4.58 -10.12 14.91
C TYR A 420 5.65 -9.05 15.11
N GLU A 421 6.90 -9.41 14.91
CA GLU A 421 8.00 -8.45 14.86
C GLU A 421 7.87 -7.56 13.61
N LEU A 422 8.49 -6.39 13.65
CA LEU A 422 8.64 -5.56 12.44
C LEU A 422 9.44 -6.35 11.40
N GLU A 423 8.94 -6.38 10.16
CA GLU A 423 9.54 -7.16 9.08
C GLU A 423 10.48 -6.32 8.20
N GLY A 424 10.48 -5.00 8.37
CA GLY A 424 11.41 -4.08 7.73
C GLY A 424 12.78 -4.03 8.42
N HIS A 425 13.75 -3.41 7.74
CA HIS A 425 15.13 -3.23 8.19
C HIS A 425 15.49 -1.75 8.22
N SER A 426 16.30 -1.33 9.21
CA SER A 426 16.69 0.06 9.32
C SER A 426 17.61 0.51 8.18
N LEU A 427 17.27 1.63 7.55
CA LEU A 427 18.06 2.27 6.49
C LEU A 427 19.21 3.12 7.05
N VAL A 428 19.36 3.25 8.35
CA VAL A 428 20.39 4.12 8.99
C VAL A 428 21.81 3.80 8.51
N PRO A 429 22.26 2.54 8.35
CA PRO A 429 23.58 2.27 7.79
C PRO A 429 23.77 2.83 6.38
N LEU A 430 22.72 2.71 5.52
CA LEU A 430 22.73 3.21 4.15
C LEU A 430 22.59 4.73 4.07
N ILE A 431 21.91 5.36 5.04
CA ILE A 431 21.84 6.82 5.17
C ILE A 431 23.22 7.41 5.51
N LYS A 432 23.99 6.74 6.36
CA LYS A 432 25.34 7.18 6.76
C LYS A 432 26.40 6.91 5.69
N ASP A 433 26.33 5.76 5.06
CA ASP A 433 27.23 5.35 3.97
C ASP A 433 26.43 4.66 2.86
N PRO A 434 25.92 5.40 1.87
CA PRO A 434 25.10 4.86 0.80
C PRO A 434 25.78 3.82 -0.09
N ALA A 435 27.12 3.82 -0.12
CA ALA A 435 27.90 2.92 -0.98
C ALA A 435 28.38 1.66 -0.26
N ALA A 436 28.70 1.74 1.02
CA ALA A 436 29.34 0.67 1.79
C ALA A 436 28.68 0.41 3.16
N GLY A 437 27.57 1.04 3.49
CA GLY A 437 26.82 0.79 4.71
C GLY A 437 26.42 -0.67 4.85
N GLU A 438 26.52 -1.21 6.05
CA GLU A 438 26.18 -2.61 6.33
C GLU A 438 24.65 -2.81 6.26
N TRP A 439 24.19 -3.33 5.13
CA TRP A 439 22.77 -3.66 4.92
C TRP A 439 22.45 -5.04 5.51
N THR A 440 21.50 -5.08 6.43
CA THR A 440 21.04 -6.32 7.09
C THR A 440 19.74 -6.87 6.50
N GLY A 441 19.12 -6.13 5.59
CA GLY A 441 17.89 -6.54 4.92
C GLY A 441 18.12 -7.44 3.71
N PRO A 442 17.04 -7.82 3.02
CA PRO A 442 17.11 -8.64 1.82
C PRO A 442 17.84 -7.96 0.66
N GLU A 443 18.43 -8.75 -0.22
CA GLU A 443 19.02 -8.26 -1.48
C GLU A 443 17.98 -7.86 -2.53
N VAL A 444 16.71 -8.13 -2.26
CA VAL A 444 15.58 -7.81 -3.13
C VAL A 444 14.43 -7.20 -2.34
N ALA A 445 13.72 -6.27 -2.94
CA ALA A 445 12.44 -5.77 -2.42
C ALA A 445 11.29 -6.63 -2.94
N ILE A 446 10.35 -7.01 -2.08
CA ILE A 446 9.17 -7.79 -2.46
C ILE A 446 7.94 -6.88 -2.60
N THR A 447 7.22 -7.09 -3.69
CA THR A 447 5.92 -6.44 -3.96
C THR A 447 4.88 -7.50 -4.25
N THR A 448 3.65 -7.28 -3.80
CA THR A 448 2.51 -8.17 -4.08
C THR A 448 1.32 -7.40 -4.60
N ILE A 449 0.49 -8.05 -5.39
CA ILE A 449 -0.84 -7.55 -5.79
C ILE A 449 -1.87 -8.68 -5.67
N PRO A 450 -3.17 -8.38 -5.51
CA PRO A 450 -4.20 -9.39 -5.50
C PRO A 450 -4.19 -10.23 -6.78
N GLY A 451 -4.39 -11.53 -6.67
CA GLY A 451 -4.32 -12.50 -7.78
C GLY A 451 -5.40 -12.39 -8.85
N LYS A 452 -6.35 -11.46 -8.72
CA LYS A 452 -7.31 -11.07 -9.75
C LYS A 452 -7.65 -9.59 -9.63
N ASN A 453 -8.11 -9.04 -10.75
CA ASN A 453 -8.42 -7.62 -10.88
C ASN A 453 -9.62 -7.22 -10.00
N HIS A 454 -9.37 -6.82 -8.78
CA HIS A 454 -10.39 -6.32 -7.84
C HIS A 454 -10.95 -4.94 -8.22
N MET A 455 -10.36 -4.25 -9.19
CA MET A 455 -10.85 -2.95 -9.67
C MET A 455 -12.26 -3.03 -10.29
N GLN A 456 -12.80 -4.23 -10.50
CA GLN A 456 -14.14 -4.41 -11.07
C GLN A 456 -15.24 -4.72 -10.04
N HIS A 457 -14.98 -4.65 -8.73
CA HIS A 457 -15.94 -4.99 -7.67
C HIS A 457 -16.63 -6.35 -7.81
N ARG A 458 -16.11 -7.25 -8.63
CA ARG A 458 -16.62 -8.61 -8.76
C ARG A 458 -15.69 -9.54 -8.03
N ILE A 459 -16.23 -10.28 -7.10
CA ILE A 459 -15.58 -11.43 -6.49
C ILE A 459 -15.38 -12.46 -7.59
N TYR A 460 -14.11 -12.71 -7.94
CA TYR A 460 -13.81 -13.57 -9.08
C TYR A 460 -13.65 -15.02 -8.65
N GLU A 461 -14.25 -15.90 -9.47
CA GLU A 461 -14.04 -17.33 -9.42
C GLU A 461 -12.56 -17.67 -9.58
N GLY A 462 -11.99 -18.33 -8.61
CA GLY A 462 -10.89 -19.30 -8.81
C GLY A 462 -9.48 -18.88 -8.52
N THR A 463 -8.93 -17.89 -7.97
CA THR A 463 -7.60 -17.85 -7.31
C THR A 463 -7.48 -16.69 -6.33
N LEU A 464 -7.33 -17.07 -5.08
CA LEU A 464 -7.19 -16.14 -3.95
C LEU A 464 -5.74 -15.76 -3.67
N TYR A 465 -4.82 -16.30 -4.48
CA TYR A 465 -3.40 -16.05 -4.30
C TYR A 465 -3.01 -14.69 -4.88
N PRO A 466 -2.26 -13.89 -4.13
CA PRO A 466 -1.62 -12.73 -4.70
C PRO A 466 -0.57 -13.15 -5.74
N HIS A 467 -0.31 -12.25 -6.67
CA HIS A 467 0.88 -12.28 -7.49
C HIS A 467 2.03 -11.63 -6.70
N PHE A 468 3.25 -12.08 -6.93
CA PHE A 468 4.43 -11.57 -6.26
C PHE A 468 5.51 -11.15 -7.25
N SER A 469 6.29 -10.15 -6.88
CA SER A 469 7.51 -9.76 -7.58
C SER A 469 8.63 -9.50 -6.59
N VAL A 470 9.85 -9.87 -6.94
CA VAL A 470 11.06 -9.44 -6.24
C VAL A 470 11.95 -8.64 -7.19
N ARG A 471 12.47 -7.52 -6.70
CA ARG A 471 13.32 -6.58 -7.44
C ARG A 471 14.68 -6.43 -6.75
N GLY A 472 15.72 -6.98 -7.38
CA GLY A 472 17.12 -6.78 -6.98
C GLY A 472 17.74 -5.57 -7.66
N LYS A 473 19.07 -5.36 -7.54
CA LYS A 473 19.78 -4.24 -8.20
C LYS A 473 19.65 -4.26 -9.73
N ARG A 474 19.64 -5.45 -10.35
CA ARG A 474 19.59 -5.62 -11.80
C ARG A 474 18.34 -6.31 -12.30
N TRP A 475 17.83 -7.28 -11.56
CA TRP A 475 16.81 -8.21 -12.03
C TRP A 475 15.49 -8.03 -11.32
N ARG A 476 14.39 -8.19 -12.05
CA ARG A 476 13.06 -8.43 -11.51
C ARG A 476 12.62 -9.83 -11.87
N TYR A 477 12.04 -10.53 -10.91
CA TYR A 477 11.34 -11.79 -11.12
C TYR A 477 9.93 -11.68 -10.56
N SER A 478 8.94 -12.03 -11.37
CA SER A 478 7.52 -12.03 -10.99
C SER A 478 6.94 -13.42 -11.13
N LEU A 479 6.09 -13.78 -10.16
CA LEU A 479 5.36 -15.05 -10.11
C LEU A 479 3.87 -14.76 -10.01
N ALA A 480 3.14 -15.10 -11.05
CA ALA A 480 1.69 -14.99 -11.08
C ALA A 480 1.02 -16.14 -10.32
N SER A 481 -0.20 -15.93 -9.83
CA SER A 481 -0.95 -16.92 -9.06
C SER A 481 -1.35 -18.17 -9.85
N ASP A 482 -1.34 -18.10 -11.18
CA ASP A 482 -1.57 -19.23 -12.09
C ASP A 482 -0.29 -20.00 -12.44
N GLY A 483 0.86 -19.59 -11.90
CA GLY A 483 2.18 -20.16 -12.16
C GLY A 483 2.92 -19.52 -13.32
N GLY A 484 2.38 -18.48 -13.96
CA GLY A 484 3.09 -17.70 -14.98
C GLY A 484 4.28 -16.96 -14.35
N GLU A 485 5.39 -16.92 -15.06
CA GLU A 485 6.65 -16.33 -14.59
C GLU A 485 7.12 -15.22 -15.54
N GLU A 486 7.72 -14.17 -14.97
CA GLU A 486 8.41 -13.12 -15.74
C GLU A 486 9.77 -12.84 -15.15
N LEU A 487 10.77 -12.59 -16.00
CA LEU A 487 12.14 -12.23 -15.62
C LEU A 487 12.62 -11.09 -16.52
N TYR A 488 13.04 -9.97 -15.91
CA TYR A 488 13.50 -8.79 -16.63
C TYR A 488 14.89 -8.35 -16.19
N ASP A 489 15.73 -7.94 -17.17
CA ASP A 489 17.09 -7.43 -16.96
C ASP A 489 17.15 -5.93 -17.07
N HIS A 490 16.94 -5.21 -16.00
CA HIS A 490 16.89 -3.74 -15.98
C HIS A 490 18.16 -3.02 -16.46
N LYS A 491 19.30 -3.72 -16.53
CA LYS A 491 20.51 -3.16 -17.10
C LYS A 491 20.42 -3.00 -18.62
N ASN A 492 19.73 -3.94 -19.28
CA ASN A 492 19.64 -3.99 -20.75
C ASN A 492 18.24 -3.68 -21.25
N ASP A 493 17.22 -3.82 -20.40
CA ASP A 493 15.82 -3.61 -20.68
C ASP A 493 15.13 -2.91 -19.49
N PRO A 494 15.34 -1.61 -19.31
CA PRO A 494 14.76 -0.85 -18.20
C PRO A 494 13.24 -0.67 -18.30
N PHE A 495 12.66 -0.99 -19.47
CA PHE A 495 11.22 -0.88 -19.70
C PHE A 495 10.46 -2.21 -19.54
N GLU A 496 11.18 -3.30 -19.23
CA GLU A 496 10.60 -4.63 -19.05
C GLU A 496 9.85 -5.16 -20.30
N TRP A 497 10.39 -4.86 -21.50
CA TRP A 497 9.77 -5.25 -22.77
C TRP A 497 9.99 -6.71 -23.16
N ARG A 498 11.00 -7.37 -22.57
CA ARG A 498 11.36 -8.74 -22.95
C ARG A 498 11.38 -9.65 -21.73
N ASN A 499 10.42 -10.55 -21.66
CA ASN A 499 10.39 -11.60 -20.64
C ASN A 499 11.46 -12.67 -20.93
N LEU A 500 12.37 -12.87 -20.01
CA LEU A 500 13.50 -13.82 -20.08
C LEU A 500 13.24 -15.09 -19.26
N ALA A 501 12.05 -15.30 -18.68
CA ALA A 501 11.77 -16.38 -17.76
C ALA A 501 11.97 -17.78 -18.38
N ASP A 502 11.68 -17.93 -19.68
CA ASP A 502 11.82 -19.18 -20.42
C ASP A 502 13.19 -19.36 -21.12
N ASN A 503 14.07 -18.34 -21.03
CA ASN A 503 15.39 -18.43 -21.64
C ASN A 503 16.35 -19.23 -20.73
N PRO A 504 16.86 -20.41 -21.18
CA PRO A 504 17.73 -21.26 -20.38
C PRO A 504 19.06 -20.62 -19.96
N GLU A 505 19.51 -19.58 -20.65
CA GLU A 505 20.69 -18.81 -20.29
C GLU A 505 20.57 -18.16 -18.92
N TYR A 506 19.35 -17.78 -18.53
CA TYR A 506 19.07 -17.10 -17.27
C TYR A 506 18.46 -18.01 -16.19
N ALA A 507 18.44 -19.34 -16.41
CA ALA A 507 17.83 -20.28 -15.47
C ALA A 507 18.40 -20.19 -14.04
N VAL A 508 19.70 -19.94 -13.89
CA VAL A 508 20.36 -19.80 -12.58
C VAL A 508 19.92 -18.51 -11.88
N VAL A 509 19.85 -17.40 -12.63
CA VAL A 509 19.37 -16.11 -12.10
C VAL A 509 17.93 -16.23 -11.65
N LYS A 510 17.06 -16.84 -12.50
CA LYS A 510 15.65 -17.07 -12.18
C LYS A 510 15.50 -17.90 -10.91
N ALA A 511 16.19 -19.03 -10.81
CA ALA A 511 16.12 -19.92 -9.64
C ALA A 511 16.57 -19.21 -8.33
N ASN A 512 17.60 -18.36 -8.40
CA ASN A 512 18.05 -17.59 -7.25
C ASN A 512 16.96 -16.59 -6.79
N LEU A 513 16.38 -15.81 -7.71
CA LEU A 513 15.33 -14.84 -7.38
C LEU A 513 14.05 -15.53 -6.90
N GLN A 514 13.71 -16.68 -7.49
CA GLN A 514 12.60 -17.51 -7.03
C GLN A 514 12.81 -17.98 -5.59
N SER A 515 14.03 -18.40 -5.24
CA SER A 515 14.36 -18.78 -3.86
C SER A 515 14.19 -17.62 -2.89
N GLN A 516 14.70 -16.43 -3.25
CA GLN A 516 14.53 -15.22 -2.43
C GLN A 516 13.05 -14.80 -2.30
N LEU A 517 12.26 -14.92 -3.37
CA LEU A 517 10.82 -14.66 -3.33
C LEU A 517 10.14 -15.62 -2.35
N VAL A 518 10.41 -16.91 -2.42
CA VAL A 518 9.84 -17.91 -1.52
C VAL A 518 10.22 -17.62 -0.07
N GLU A 519 11.48 -17.27 0.19
CA GLU A 519 11.97 -16.93 1.52
C GLU A 519 11.24 -15.72 2.10
N LEU A 520 11.08 -14.62 1.33
CA LEU A 520 10.38 -13.42 1.78
C LEU A 520 8.86 -13.60 1.88
N ARG A 521 8.29 -14.38 0.97
CA ARG A 521 6.84 -14.64 0.96
C ARG A 521 6.42 -15.54 2.12
N ASP A 522 7.16 -16.62 2.34
CA ASP A 522 6.78 -17.68 3.26
C ASP A 522 7.54 -17.58 4.59
N GLY A 523 8.65 -16.85 4.63
CA GLY A 523 9.62 -16.87 5.70
C GLY A 523 10.28 -18.25 5.81
N ASN A 524 11.34 -18.37 6.59
CA ASN A 524 11.99 -19.66 6.87
C ASN A 524 11.16 -20.58 7.79
N ARG A 525 9.91 -20.21 8.09
CA ARG A 525 9.09 -20.83 9.15
C ARG A 525 7.91 -21.62 8.61
N TRP A 526 7.55 -21.51 7.32
CA TRP A 526 6.42 -22.27 6.77
C TRP A 526 6.81 -23.70 6.40
N GLN A 527 6.11 -24.66 7.00
CA GLN A 527 6.19 -26.07 6.64
C GLN A 527 5.04 -26.40 5.68
N SER A 528 5.36 -26.86 4.48
CA SER A 528 4.36 -27.35 3.53
C SER A 528 3.71 -28.63 4.00
N LEU A 529 2.40 -28.70 3.89
CA LEU A 529 1.57 -29.86 4.20
C LEU A 529 0.80 -30.35 2.95
N GLU A 530 1.28 -30.03 1.76
CA GLU A 530 0.60 -30.34 0.49
C GLU A 530 0.60 -31.83 0.14
N SER A 531 1.59 -32.59 0.61
CA SER A 531 1.66 -34.04 0.39
C SER A 531 0.93 -34.82 1.47
N LEU A 532 0.23 -35.88 1.07
CA LEU A 532 -0.37 -36.83 2.01
C LEU A 532 0.63 -37.45 3.00
N SER A 533 1.92 -37.45 2.68
CA SER A 533 2.98 -37.88 3.60
C SER A 533 3.07 -37.01 4.86
N SER A 534 2.65 -35.75 4.77
CA SER A 534 2.62 -34.80 5.89
C SER A 534 1.44 -35.05 6.86
N TRP A 535 0.52 -35.96 6.52
CA TRP A 535 -0.70 -36.20 7.26
C TRP A 535 -0.84 -37.65 7.75
N LYS A 536 -1.29 -37.82 8.98
CA LYS A 536 -1.81 -39.07 9.48
C LYS A 536 -3.28 -39.24 9.08
N ARG A 537 -3.67 -40.39 8.57
CA ARG A 537 -5.01 -40.70 8.06
C ARG A 537 -5.77 -41.61 8.98
N SER A 538 -7.05 -41.34 9.20
CA SER A 538 -7.94 -42.22 9.97
C SER A 538 -8.89 -43.07 9.12
N SER A 539 -8.92 -42.90 7.78
CA SER A 539 -9.85 -43.62 6.90
C SER A 539 -9.35 -43.79 5.46
N SER A 540 -10.02 -44.71 4.71
CA SER A 540 -9.72 -45.03 3.30
C SER A 540 -10.27 -44.05 2.24
N GLY A 541 -11.02 -43.05 2.65
CA GLY A 541 -11.65 -42.08 1.72
C GLY A 541 -10.80 -40.89 1.39
N ILE A 542 -9.46 -40.98 1.42
CA ILE A 542 -8.53 -39.90 1.19
C ILE A 542 -7.66 -40.25 -0.01
N GLN A 543 -7.65 -39.38 -1.01
CA GLN A 543 -6.86 -39.52 -2.23
C GLN A 543 -6.03 -38.27 -2.50
N GLU A 544 -4.83 -38.45 -3.01
CA GLU A 544 -4.00 -37.36 -3.56
C GLU A 544 -3.97 -37.50 -5.08
N ARG A 545 -4.26 -36.40 -5.77
CA ARG A 545 -4.19 -36.34 -7.23
C ARG A 545 -3.85 -34.94 -7.70
N HIS A 546 -2.80 -34.80 -8.49
CA HIS A 546 -2.37 -33.51 -9.08
C HIS A 546 -2.14 -32.41 -8.02
N GLY A 547 -1.52 -32.73 -6.89
CA GLY A 547 -1.28 -31.76 -5.80
C GLY A 547 -2.50 -31.38 -4.98
N GLU A 548 -3.63 -32.09 -5.14
CA GLU A 548 -4.81 -31.89 -4.32
C GLU A 548 -5.09 -33.11 -3.46
N ILE A 549 -5.42 -32.88 -2.19
CA ILE A 549 -5.94 -33.91 -1.29
C ILE A 549 -7.46 -33.88 -1.39
N ARG A 550 -8.08 -35.00 -1.72
CA ARG A 550 -9.52 -35.14 -1.87
C ARG A 550 -10.10 -36.05 -0.78
N LEU A 551 -11.03 -35.50 0.00
CA LEU A 551 -11.83 -36.23 0.96
C LEU A 551 -13.16 -36.63 0.28
N THR A 552 -13.32 -37.91 -0.06
CA THR A 552 -14.49 -38.39 -0.78
C THR A 552 -15.68 -38.62 0.15
N ASN A 553 -16.89 -38.66 -0.43
CA ASN A 553 -18.16 -38.78 0.27
C ASN A 553 -18.24 -40.08 1.10
N GLY A 554 -18.79 -40.01 2.31
CA GLY A 554 -19.24 -41.15 3.09
C GLY A 554 -18.48 -41.50 4.38
N SER A 555 -17.45 -40.76 4.82
CA SER A 555 -16.73 -41.07 6.03
C SER A 555 -16.53 -39.88 6.96
N ARG A 556 -16.56 -40.07 8.27
CA ARG A 556 -15.93 -39.17 9.26
C ARG A 556 -14.42 -39.25 9.04
N THR A 557 -13.96 -38.54 8.03
CA THR A 557 -12.54 -38.52 7.65
C THR A 557 -11.82 -37.52 8.50
N VAL A 558 -10.75 -37.94 9.17
CA VAL A 558 -9.85 -37.04 9.90
C VAL A 558 -8.47 -37.09 9.25
N LEU A 559 -7.98 -35.93 8.83
CA LEU A 559 -6.58 -35.67 8.53
C LEU A 559 -5.95 -35.03 9.75
N SER A 560 -4.82 -35.56 10.22
CA SER A 560 -4.04 -34.94 11.29
C SER A 560 -2.62 -34.72 10.85
N THR A 561 -2.02 -33.57 11.18
CA THR A 561 -0.60 -33.33 10.91
C THR A 561 0.26 -34.37 11.63
N ALA A 562 1.43 -34.63 11.07
CA ALA A 562 2.41 -35.51 11.72
C ALA A 562 3.08 -34.85 12.93
N GLY A 563 3.23 -33.51 12.91
CA GLY A 563 3.76 -32.68 13.98
C GLY A 563 2.71 -32.24 14.99
N GLU A 564 3.16 -31.76 16.13
CA GLU A 564 2.36 -31.13 17.19
C GLU A 564 2.76 -29.66 17.29
N PHE A 565 1.80 -28.76 17.44
CA PHE A 565 1.98 -27.31 17.40
C PHE A 565 1.36 -26.65 18.63
N ASP A 566 2.01 -25.64 19.18
CA ASP A 566 1.53 -24.85 20.33
C ASP A 566 1.05 -23.47 19.91
N HIS A 567 1.95 -22.62 19.48
CA HIS A 567 1.65 -21.33 18.86
C HIS A 567 1.92 -21.44 17.37
N PHE A 568 0.90 -21.22 16.53
CA PHE A 568 1.06 -21.45 15.09
C PHE A 568 0.10 -20.60 14.24
N GLU A 569 0.49 -20.44 13.01
CA GLU A 569 -0.42 -20.13 11.91
C GLU A 569 -0.57 -21.32 10.98
N PHE A 570 -1.78 -21.53 10.50
CA PHE A 570 -2.13 -22.60 9.58
C PHE A 570 -2.95 -22.02 8.43
N GLU A 571 -2.48 -22.19 7.21
CA GLU A 571 -3.21 -21.81 6.00
C GLU A 571 -3.59 -23.03 5.19
N ILE A 572 -4.77 -22.98 4.57
CA ILE A 572 -5.29 -24.06 3.74
C ILE A 572 -6.33 -23.52 2.76
N ASP A 573 -6.25 -23.95 1.51
CA ASP A 573 -7.31 -23.71 0.54
C ASP A 573 -8.23 -24.92 0.49
N MET A 574 -9.53 -24.67 0.63
CA MET A 574 -10.55 -25.72 0.56
C MET A 574 -11.65 -25.34 -0.43
N LYS A 575 -12.06 -26.34 -1.22
CA LYS A 575 -13.22 -26.27 -2.10
C LYS A 575 -14.27 -27.27 -1.65
N MET A 576 -15.48 -26.78 -1.37
CA MET A 576 -16.62 -27.58 -0.93
C MET A 576 -17.75 -27.46 -1.95
N GLU A 577 -18.20 -28.58 -2.52
CA GLU A 577 -19.24 -28.62 -3.53
C GLU A 577 -20.66 -28.53 -2.95
N THR A 578 -20.82 -28.89 -1.69
CA THR A 578 -22.11 -28.89 -0.97
C THR A 578 -21.95 -28.30 0.42
N ALA A 579 -23.08 -27.92 1.05
CA ALA A 579 -23.08 -27.43 2.43
C ALA A 579 -22.50 -28.50 3.37
N THR A 580 -21.30 -28.26 3.84
CA THR A 580 -20.53 -29.18 4.67
C THR A 580 -20.04 -28.46 5.92
N GLU A 581 -20.15 -29.09 7.08
CA GLU A 581 -19.58 -28.62 8.32
C GLU A 581 -18.22 -29.30 8.52
N LEU A 582 -17.17 -28.52 8.57
CA LEU A 582 -15.81 -28.93 8.87
C LEU A 582 -15.42 -28.51 10.28
N GLY A 583 -14.71 -29.38 10.99
CA GLY A 583 -14.00 -29.04 12.20
C GLY A 583 -12.51 -28.96 11.91
N ILE A 584 -11.86 -27.87 12.27
CA ILE A 584 -10.40 -27.81 12.40
C ILE A 584 -10.10 -27.92 13.88
N GLY A 585 -9.54 -29.06 14.28
CA GLY A 585 -9.07 -29.33 15.63
C GLY A 585 -7.58 -29.00 15.70
N TYR A 586 -7.17 -28.51 16.84
CA TYR A 586 -5.77 -28.34 17.22
C TYR A 586 -5.67 -28.53 18.73
N ARG A 587 -4.52 -29.02 19.20
CA ARG A 587 -4.31 -29.44 20.58
C ARG A 587 -5.27 -30.57 21.03
N ALA A 588 -4.97 -31.20 22.08
CA ALA A 588 -5.74 -32.37 22.59
C ALA A 588 -7.09 -31.90 23.17
N GLY A 589 -8.12 -31.68 22.33
CA GLY A 589 -9.48 -31.39 22.77
C GLY A 589 -10.13 -30.10 22.25
N SER A 590 -9.38 -29.17 21.67
CA SER A 590 -9.93 -27.94 21.09
C SER A 590 -10.28 -28.10 19.62
N ALA A 591 -11.46 -27.68 19.20
CA ALA A 591 -11.85 -27.64 17.80
C ALA A 591 -12.49 -26.28 17.46
N ALA A 592 -11.93 -25.58 16.47
CA ALA A 592 -12.67 -24.54 15.78
C ALA A 592 -13.61 -25.22 14.77
N LYS A 593 -14.89 -24.88 14.82
CA LYS A 593 -15.85 -25.36 13.83
C LYS A 593 -15.95 -24.33 12.71
N ILE A 594 -15.55 -24.75 11.51
CA ILE A 594 -15.85 -24.01 10.30
C ILE A 594 -17.18 -24.53 9.79
N ASN A 595 -18.20 -23.72 9.87
CA ASN A 595 -19.45 -24.02 9.19
C ASN A 595 -19.36 -23.39 7.80
N SER A 596 -19.66 -24.16 6.75
CA SER A 596 -20.06 -23.50 5.49
C SER A 596 -21.28 -22.64 5.85
N PRO A 597 -21.27 -21.33 5.56
CA PRO A 597 -22.33 -20.44 5.98
C PRO A 597 -23.68 -20.96 5.51
N ARG A 598 -24.62 -21.15 6.41
CA ARG A 598 -26.02 -21.35 6.02
C ARG A 598 -26.59 -20.02 5.59
N PRO A 599 -27.50 -19.97 4.60
CA PRO A 599 -28.29 -18.77 4.34
C PRO A 599 -28.91 -18.28 5.66
N GLY A 600 -28.46 -17.11 6.16
CA GLY A 600 -28.91 -16.53 7.42
C GLY A 600 -27.91 -16.58 8.60
N SER A 601 -26.70 -17.12 8.42
CA SER A 601 -25.61 -17.00 9.38
C SER A 601 -24.94 -15.62 9.35
N ASN A 602 -24.07 -15.35 10.32
CA ASN A 602 -23.41 -14.05 10.53
C ASN A 602 -22.95 -13.40 9.23
N ALA A 603 -23.35 -12.14 8.99
CA ALA A 603 -23.16 -11.44 7.72
C ALA A 603 -21.68 -11.36 7.27
N ALA A 604 -20.73 -11.38 8.19
CA ALA A 604 -19.29 -11.34 7.90
C ALA A 604 -18.80 -12.68 7.30
N GLU A 605 -19.25 -13.82 7.80
CA GLU A 605 -18.91 -15.15 7.26
C GLU A 605 -19.52 -15.33 5.86
N HIS A 606 -20.75 -14.87 5.68
CA HIS A 606 -21.47 -15.00 4.40
C HIS A 606 -20.85 -14.17 3.29
N ALA A 607 -20.33 -12.99 3.61
CA ALA A 607 -19.68 -12.11 2.64
C ALA A 607 -18.27 -12.56 2.23
N ALA A 608 -17.61 -13.40 3.06
CA ALA A 608 -16.25 -13.87 2.82
C ALA A 608 -16.18 -15.22 2.10
N PHE A 609 -17.22 -16.05 2.16
CA PHE A 609 -17.23 -17.43 1.66
C PHE A 609 -17.85 -17.54 0.26
N HIS A 610 -17.18 -18.28 -0.63
CA HIS A 610 -17.64 -18.56 -2.02
C HIS A 610 -18.00 -20.02 -2.18
N PHE A 611 -19.29 -20.31 -2.30
CA PHE A 611 -19.81 -21.66 -2.41
C PHE A 611 -19.43 -22.29 -3.77
N GLY A 612 -18.95 -23.53 -3.74
CA GLY A 612 -18.55 -24.23 -4.96
C GLY A 612 -17.21 -23.79 -5.55
N ASP A 613 -16.52 -22.87 -4.91
CA ASP A 613 -15.20 -22.38 -5.33
C ASP A 613 -14.15 -22.58 -4.23
N TRP A 614 -12.89 -22.29 -4.56
CA TRP A 614 -11.79 -22.34 -3.61
C TRP A 614 -11.90 -21.19 -2.61
N ASN A 615 -11.81 -21.53 -1.31
CA ASN A 615 -11.75 -20.56 -0.23
C ASN A 615 -10.47 -20.78 0.56
N ARG A 616 -9.72 -19.71 0.83
CA ARG A 616 -8.56 -19.72 1.69
C ARG A 616 -9.00 -19.53 3.14
N TYR A 617 -8.54 -20.41 3.98
CA TYR A 617 -8.70 -20.32 5.43
C TYR A 617 -7.34 -20.11 6.06
N ARG A 618 -7.24 -19.13 6.94
CA ARG A 618 -6.06 -18.87 7.75
C ARG A 618 -6.47 -18.90 9.21
N PHE A 619 -5.79 -19.70 9.98
CA PHE A 619 -5.96 -19.83 11.42
C PHE A 619 -4.70 -19.38 12.10
N ARG A 620 -4.85 -18.63 13.17
CA ARG A 620 -3.76 -18.29 14.05
C ARG A 620 -4.13 -18.68 15.47
N VAL A 621 -3.23 -19.37 16.14
CA VAL A 621 -3.32 -19.70 17.56
C VAL A 621 -2.08 -19.13 18.24
N HIS A 622 -2.28 -18.14 19.10
CA HIS A 622 -1.19 -17.50 19.83
C HIS A 622 -1.68 -16.99 21.18
N ASN A 623 -0.96 -17.31 22.25
CA ASN A 623 -1.26 -16.86 23.63
C ASN A 623 -2.73 -17.03 24.05
N GLY A 624 -3.36 -18.17 23.70
CA GLY A 624 -4.75 -18.45 24.01
C GLY A 624 -5.79 -17.75 23.12
N ARG A 625 -5.38 -16.93 22.17
CA ARG A 625 -6.24 -16.33 21.13
C ARG A 625 -6.30 -17.21 19.90
N HIS A 626 -7.48 -17.30 19.33
CA HIS A 626 -7.79 -18.13 18.17
C HIS A 626 -8.46 -17.25 17.12
N GLN A 627 -7.78 -16.97 16.06
CA GLN A 627 -8.22 -16.06 15.01
C GLN A 627 -8.45 -16.81 13.71
N LEU A 628 -9.50 -16.41 12.97
CA LEU A 628 -9.87 -17.01 11.69
C LEU A 628 -10.06 -15.92 10.64
N TRP A 629 -9.44 -16.12 9.50
CA TRP A 629 -9.72 -15.36 8.27
C TRP A 629 -10.25 -16.31 7.19
N ILE A 630 -11.19 -15.82 6.38
CA ILE A 630 -11.68 -16.50 5.18
C ILE A 630 -11.50 -15.53 4.01
N ASN A 631 -10.77 -15.95 3.00
CA ASN A 631 -10.47 -15.13 1.82
C ASN A 631 -9.91 -13.75 2.20
N ASN A 632 -8.98 -13.77 3.17
CA ASN A 632 -8.32 -12.60 3.74
C ASN A 632 -9.23 -11.65 4.54
N ARG A 633 -10.50 -12.01 4.75
CA ARG A 633 -11.39 -11.27 5.65
C ARG A 633 -11.36 -11.87 7.03
N TYR A 634 -11.15 -11.04 8.02
CA TYR A 634 -11.24 -11.41 9.42
C TYR A 634 -12.68 -11.79 9.78
N VAL A 635 -12.83 -13.01 10.34
CA VAL A 635 -14.16 -13.58 10.61
C VAL A 635 -14.45 -13.68 12.09
N SER A 636 -13.49 -14.17 12.88
CA SER A 636 -13.71 -14.39 14.31
C SER A 636 -12.43 -14.31 15.13
N ASP A 637 -12.62 -13.96 16.39
CA ASP A 637 -11.64 -13.95 17.46
C ASP A 637 -12.26 -14.65 18.68
N ASP A 638 -11.62 -15.69 19.18
CA ASP A 638 -12.06 -16.41 20.37
C ASP A 638 -10.88 -16.48 21.36
N VAL A 639 -11.08 -15.97 22.55
CA VAL A 639 -10.09 -16.01 23.62
C VAL A 639 -10.44 -17.12 24.59
N ARG A 640 -9.54 -18.09 24.77
CA ARG A 640 -9.69 -19.18 25.70
C ARG A 640 -8.66 -19.09 26.81
N GLU A 641 -9.14 -19.11 28.05
CA GLU A 641 -8.30 -18.98 29.24
C GLU A 641 -7.41 -20.19 29.56
N SER A 642 -7.65 -21.36 28.94
CA SER A 642 -6.88 -22.55 29.21
C SER A 642 -5.74 -22.76 28.21
N VAL A 643 -4.51 -22.73 28.69
CA VAL A 643 -3.34 -23.17 27.94
C VAL A 643 -3.37 -24.71 27.89
N GLU A 644 -3.83 -25.24 26.75
CA GLU A 644 -3.80 -26.69 26.51
C GLU A 644 -2.42 -27.09 25.96
N ALA A 645 -2.05 -28.38 26.17
CA ALA A 645 -0.77 -28.90 25.66
C ALA A 645 -0.70 -28.84 24.11
N PRO A 646 0.51 -28.74 23.52
CA PRO A 646 0.70 -28.87 22.08
C PRO A 646 0.01 -30.08 21.49
N GLY A 647 -0.48 -30.01 20.28
CA GLY A 647 -1.14 -31.13 19.61
C GLY A 647 -1.19 -30.96 18.08
N PRO A 648 -1.61 -32.02 17.37
CA PRO A 648 -1.68 -31.98 15.92
C PRO A 648 -2.84 -31.10 15.44
N ILE A 649 -2.66 -30.48 14.26
CA ILE A 649 -3.75 -29.81 13.53
C ILE A 649 -4.56 -30.91 12.84
N THR A 650 -5.88 -30.90 13.03
CA THR A 650 -6.78 -31.90 12.48
C THR A 650 -7.85 -31.26 11.61
N ILE A 651 -8.15 -31.87 10.48
CA ILE A 651 -9.28 -31.49 9.61
C ILE A 651 -10.28 -32.62 9.62
N GLN A 652 -11.49 -32.32 10.07
CA GLN A 652 -12.55 -33.36 10.26
C GLN A 652 -13.84 -32.88 9.60
N ARG A 653 -14.47 -33.73 8.79
CA ARG A 653 -15.85 -33.54 8.37
C ARG A 653 -16.80 -33.85 9.54
N VAL A 654 -17.59 -32.88 9.94
CA VAL A 654 -18.57 -32.99 11.02
C VAL A 654 -19.93 -33.40 10.47
N ARG A 655 -20.40 -32.71 9.41
CA ARG A 655 -21.69 -32.95 8.73
C ARG A 655 -21.59 -32.60 7.24
N GLY A 656 -22.53 -33.14 6.45
CA GLY A 656 -22.69 -32.84 5.03
C GLY A 656 -22.21 -33.95 4.11
N GLU A 657 -22.60 -33.85 2.84
CA GLU A 657 -22.27 -34.78 1.77
C GLU A 657 -21.47 -34.04 0.69
N GLY A 658 -20.82 -34.77 -0.19
CA GLY A 658 -20.00 -34.21 -1.27
C GLY A 658 -18.51 -34.29 -0.99
N ASP A 659 -17.72 -34.04 -2.03
CA ASP A 659 -16.28 -34.06 -1.93
C ASP A 659 -15.73 -32.74 -1.38
N ILE A 660 -14.67 -32.86 -0.59
CA ILE A 660 -13.86 -31.72 -0.14
C ILE A 660 -12.52 -31.85 -0.82
N ARG A 661 -12.09 -30.78 -1.47
CA ARG A 661 -10.77 -30.71 -2.11
C ARG A 661 -9.90 -29.73 -1.31
N ILE A 662 -8.66 -30.10 -1.08
CA ILE A 662 -7.68 -29.39 -0.27
C ILE A 662 -6.41 -29.21 -1.09
N ARG A 663 -5.82 -28.03 -1.04
CA ARG A 663 -4.49 -27.72 -1.58
C ARG A 663 -3.82 -26.64 -0.74
N ASN A 664 -2.53 -26.39 -1.02
CA ASN A 664 -1.76 -25.28 -0.43
C ASN A 664 -1.82 -25.23 1.10
N ALA A 665 -1.90 -26.38 1.74
CA ALA A 665 -1.86 -26.46 3.19
C ALA A 665 -0.44 -26.22 3.69
N ARG A 666 -0.29 -25.30 4.65
CA ARG A 666 0.99 -24.99 5.27
C ARG A 666 0.81 -24.52 6.71
N VAL A 667 1.82 -24.71 7.52
CA VAL A 667 1.85 -24.31 8.92
C VAL A 667 3.19 -23.67 9.26
N ARG A 668 3.16 -22.69 10.15
CA ARG A 668 4.36 -22.15 10.78
C ARG A 668 4.17 -22.03 12.29
N GLU A 669 5.23 -22.24 13.04
CA GLU A 669 5.28 -21.91 14.48
C GLU A 669 5.52 -20.39 14.63
N LEU A 670 4.87 -19.81 15.66
CA LEU A 670 4.94 -18.39 15.97
C LEU A 670 5.87 -18.12 17.14
#